data_0613198cdcadfaee52a3042913de8554
#
_entry.id   0613198cdcadfaee52a3042913de8554
#
_cell.length_a   1.000
_cell.length_b   1.000
_cell.length_c   1.000
_cell.angle_alpha   90.00
_cell.angle_beta   90.00
_cell.angle_gamma   90.00
#
_symmetry.space_group_name_H-M   'P 1'
#
loop_
_entity.id
_entity.type
_entity.pdbx_description
1 polymer ?
#
loop_
_entity_poly.entity_id
_entity_poly.type
_entity_poly.pdbx_seq_one_letter_code
_entity_poly.pdbx_strand_id
1 'polypeptide(L)'
;MSHKHVYLEHKRLDLELEDVEDFEYEGHESKHNATTHVNLRQRIRGVPIRGANMGLAVRKDGRVVGRWSDFIPRARGRINRIDPDLDAEDALSLVAPLLGLSAPDEIVILESAAGPMRSSVLEGGTLSRDPIPAKLVYQPLGNQLRLAWDFVIRTPDGRHWWNIQVDTETGELLEKVDWIAHETYRVFGPAPVLTPDEGPHVITSPPSLVNAPIPSPYGWHDTNGIPGAEFTDTRGNNVHAQEDQDANDTGGIRPDGGPGLVFNFPFASGLAPSTYQSASIANLFYWNNVAHDLFYQYGFDEASGNFQVNNYGRGGTDGDPVRADAHDGGGTNNAQFGTPPDGFQGIMEMFLWTGAVQLAVISPAPIAGVYSAAGAAFGPELPSPALGGSVVAGLDSANPAGPTSTDGCSAFTNVASVNGNIALVDRGTCDFVDKVANAQAAGATAVIVANNAGENLVSMGGTNPFITIPSIFIGQSDGALIRSNLGSVDVSLNPSVMRDGSMDAGIILHEYGHGVSNRLTGGAANSGCLSAIQSSGMGEGWSDFFALFMGTRVGDIGTGTRLLGSYILSQPPNGQGLRSQPYSTDMTTNTLTLVDIETANQPHGIGEVWATALWEVFWELVDAHGFDSDVYEGTGGNNLAMQLVMDGLKLQTCNPTFIEARDAVLLAESNITDEINQCLVWRAFAKRGLGAAATVSSNPSNLVTSEDFTLPATCSEFCADGVTNAGEQCDDANLIDLDGCSQTCRTEESYTFQGVAAGGTVEFVIEGESVIIMTLPGETAADVALKMATEISANASLASLGATGQANGDVVVVAGAISSTIISDTGLAPAVPLGDWLPGILALILLFSGISWLQGHKLRNHDQPETH
;
A
#
# COMPACT_ATOMS: atom_id res chain seq x y z
N MET A 1 35.89 -42.09 -9.97
CA MET A 1 35.43 -41.80 -11.36
C MET A 1 34.90 -40.36 -11.47
N SER A 2 34.15 -39.86 -10.58
CA SER A 2 33.62 -38.46 -10.56
C SER A 2 34.73 -37.41 -10.67
N HIS A 3 35.82 -37.52 -9.88
CA HIS A 3 36.95 -36.60 -9.91
C HIS A 3 37.59 -36.51 -11.30
N LYS A 4 37.81 -37.66 -11.91
CA LYS A 4 38.41 -37.75 -13.26
C LYS A 4 37.44 -37.13 -14.32
N HIS A 5 36.15 -37.28 -14.16
CA HIS A 5 35.17 -36.73 -15.10
C HIS A 5 35.17 -35.19 -15.03
N VAL A 6 35.05 -34.60 -13.82
CA VAL A 6 35.07 -33.16 -13.62
C VAL A 6 36.34 -32.52 -14.12
N TYR A 7 37.48 -33.13 -13.82
CA TYR A 7 38.81 -32.70 -14.29
C TYR A 7 38.93 -32.72 -15.83
N LEU A 8 38.33 -33.69 -16.51
CA LEU A 8 38.37 -33.77 -17.97
C LEU A 8 37.38 -32.85 -18.69
N GLU A 9 36.28 -32.49 -18.02
CA GLU A 9 35.18 -31.74 -18.60
C GLU A 9 35.17 -30.26 -18.17
N HIS A 10 36.11 -29.78 -17.31
CA HIS A 10 36.12 -28.44 -16.74
C HIS A 10 35.95 -27.33 -17.79
N LYS A 11 36.64 -27.43 -18.93
CA LYS A 11 36.53 -26.43 -20.02
C LYS A 11 35.14 -26.35 -20.66
N ARG A 12 34.38 -27.47 -20.66
CA ARG A 12 33.02 -27.51 -21.18
C ARG A 12 32.02 -26.89 -20.20
N LEU A 13 32.45 -26.67 -18.95
CA LEU A 13 31.70 -26.05 -17.88
C LEU A 13 32.14 -24.61 -17.66
N ASP A 14 32.99 -24.06 -18.54
CA ASP A 14 33.60 -22.71 -18.41
C ASP A 14 34.38 -22.52 -17.09
N LEU A 15 34.97 -23.61 -16.59
CA LEU A 15 35.77 -23.63 -15.37
C LEU A 15 37.24 -23.70 -15.69
N GLU A 16 38.07 -23.06 -14.87
CA GLU A 16 39.50 -23.25 -14.87
C GLU A 16 39.90 -24.52 -14.11
N LEU A 17 41.10 -24.99 -14.29
CA LEU A 17 41.58 -26.20 -13.61
C LEU A 17 41.55 -26.04 -12.08
N GLU A 18 41.94 -24.87 -11.59
CA GLU A 18 41.94 -24.52 -10.17
C GLU A 18 40.55 -24.52 -9.52
N ASP A 19 39.48 -24.33 -10.32
CA ASP A 19 38.10 -24.35 -9.81
C ASP A 19 37.62 -25.78 -9.50
N VAL A 20 38.31 -26.79 -10.00
CA VAL A 20 37.97 -28.20 -9.86
C VAL A 20 39.06 -29.03 -9.15
N GLU A 21 40.05 -28.38 -8.56
CA GLU A 21 41.10 -29.04 -7.77
C GLU A 21 40.69 -29.30 -6.31
N ASP A 22 39.83 -28.45 -5.76
CA ASP A 22 39.41 -28.52 -4.36
C ASP A 22 37.87 -28.57 -4.26
N PHE A 23 37.34 -29.72 -3.93
CA PHE A 23 35.94 -29.95 -3.64
C PHE A 23 35.76 -31.13 -2.69
N GLU A 24 34.68 -31.12 -1.95
CA GLU A 24 34.21 -32.31 -1.26
C GLU A 24 33.11 -32.99 -2.06
N TYR A 25 32.91 -34.27 -1.80
CA TYR A 25 31.88 -35.04 -2.47
C TYR A 25 31.16 -35.99 -1.53
N GLU A 26 29.89 -36.19 -1.86
CA GLU A 26 29.03 -37.19 -1.23
C GLU A 26 28.32 -37.97 -2.34
N GLY A 27 28.15 -39.28 -2.15
CA GLY A 27 27.48 -40.10 -3.16
C GLY A 27 26.60 -41.17 -2.53
N HIS A 28 25.42 -41.36 -3.10
CA HIS A 28 24.54 -42.46 -2.73
C HIS A 28 24.10 -43.24 -3.98
N GLU A 29 23.90 -44.56 -3.85
CA GLU A 29 23.41 -45.43 -4.92
C GLU A 29 21.88 -45.58 -4.80
N SER A 30 21.18 -45.28 -5.90
CA SER A 30 19.75 -45.58 -6.02
C SER A 30 19.51 -47.07 -6.15
N LYS A 31 18.80 -47.64 -5.18
CA LYS A 31 18.54 -49.12 -5.12
C LYS A 31 17.72 -49.65 -6.31
N HIS A 32 16.95 -48.79 -7.00
CA HIS A 32 16.06 -49.20 -8.08
C HIS A 32 16.76 -49.38 -9.42
N ASN A 33 17.82 -48.62 -9.72
CA ASN A 33 18.48 -48.62 -11.04
C ASN A 33 20.01 -48.67 -10.97
N ALA A 34 20.57 -48.83 -9.78
CA ALA A 34 22.00 -48.87 -9.50
C ALA A 34 22.77 -47.63 -10.08
N THR A 35 22.10 -46.49 -10.10
CA THR A 35 22.71 -45.21 -10.44
C THR A 35 23.26 -44.57 -9.19
N THR A 36 24.53 -44.20 -9.21
CA THR A 36 25.17 -43.47 -8.14
C THR A 36 24.99 -41.97 -8.39
N HIS A 37 24.31 -41.29 -7.51
CA HIS A 37 24.20 -39.81 -7.48
C HIS A 37 25.38 -39.27 -6.66
N VAL A 38 26.18 -38.39 -7.27
CA VAL A 38 27.37 -37.80 -6.64
C VAL A 38 27.15 -36.29 -6.58
N ASN A 39 27.12 -35.73 -5.40
CA ASN A 39 27.06 -34.30 -5.15
C ASN A 39 28.48 -33.81 -4.80
N LEU A 40 28.90 -32.74 -5.45
CA LEU A 40 30.20 -32.11 -5.28
C LEU A 40 29.95 -30.68 -4.78
N ARG A 41 30.76 -30.22 -3.84
CA ARG A 41 30.72 -28.85 -3.32
C ARG A 41 32.08 -28.20 -3.53
N GLN A 42 32.14 -27.11 -4.26
CA GLN A 42 33.37 -26.36 -4.54
C GLN A 42 33.98 -25.77 -3.29
N ARG A 43 35.29 -25.79 -3.16
CA ARG A 43 36.03 -25.23 -2.03
C ARG A 43 37.23 -24.41 -2.51
N ILE A 44 37.69 -23.51 -1.66
CA ILE A 44 38.94 -22.79 -1.82
C ILE A 44 39.77 -23.03 -0.55
N ARG A 45 40.92 -23.71 -0.70
CA ARG A 45 41.83 -24.09 0.41
C ARG A 45 41.07 -24.82 1.56
N GLY A 46 40.11 -25.66 1.19
CA GLY A 46 39.32 -26.46 2.11
C GLY A 46 38.12 -25.72 2.72
N VAL A 47 37.90 -24.42 2.44
CA VAL A 47 36.73 -23.67 2.85
C VAL A 47 35.67 -23.76 1.73
N PRO A 48 34.43 -24.23 2.02
CA PRO A 48 33.41 -24.41 1.01
C PRO A 48 32.83 -23.07 0.51
N ILE A 49 32.45 -23.04 -0.76
CA ILE A 49 31.70 -21.93 -1.36
C ILE A 49 30.21 -22.25 -1.28
N ARG A 50 29.43 -21.38 -0.69
CA ARG A 50 27.98 -21.56 -0.53
C ARG A 50 27.30 -21.52 -1.89
N GLY A 51 26.38 -22.45 -2.13
CA GLY A 51 25.64 -22.57 -3.39
C GLY A 51 26.45 -23.12 -4.57
N ALA A 52 27.76 -23.21 -4.47
CA ALA A 52 28.61 -23.74 -5.55
C ALA A 52 28.65 -25.27 -5.53
N ASN A 53 27.61 -25.89 -6.08
CA ASN A 53 27.41 -27.33 -6.08
C ASN A 53 27.43 -27.89 -7.52
N MET A 54 27.72 -29.19 -7.66
CA MET A 54 27.62 -29.93 -8.92
C MET A 54 27.04 -31.32 -8.65
N GLY A 55 26.06 -31.72 -9.44
CA GLY A 55 25.51 -33.09 -9.36
C GLY A 55 25.86 -33.92 -10.57
N LEU A 56 26.22 -35.19 -10.32
CA LEU A 56 26.51 -36.19 -11.35
C LEU A 56 25.65 -37.43 -11.09
N ALA A 57 25.00 -37.94 -12.12
CA ALA A 57 24.37 -39.26 -12.10
C ALA A 57 25.25 -40.27 -12.89
N VAL A 58 25.80 -41.27 -12.20
CA VAL A 58 26.77 -42.24 -12.73
C VAL A 58 26.13 -43.62 -12.68
N ARG A 59 26.04 -44.26 -13.84
CA ARG A 59 25.58 -45.66 -13.95
C ARG A 59 26.62 -46.63 -13.44
N LYS A 60 26.20 -47.87 -13.19
CA LYS A 60 27.06 -49.00 -12.76
C LYS A 60 28.23 -49.28 -13.72
N ASP A 61 28.09 -48.97 -15.00
CA ASP A 61 29.14 -49.12 -16.02
C ASP A 61 30.11 -47.94 -16.01
N GLY A 62 29.95 -46.96 -15.14
CA GLY A 62 30.80 -45.79 -14.97
C GLY A 62 30.46 -44.63 -15.91
N ARG A 63 29.40 -44.71 -16.73
CA ARG A 63 28.95 -43.61 -17.60
C ARG A 63 28.17 -42.56 -16.82
N VAL A 64 28.55 -41.30 -17.02
CA VAL A 64 27.76 -40.15 -16.54
C VAL A 64 26.57 -39.94 -17.46
N VAL A 65 25.36 -40.01 -16.93
CA VAL A 65 24.09 -39.91 -17.67
C VAL A 65 23.30 -38.63 -17.37
N GLY A 66 23.71 -37.89 -16.36
CA GLY A 66 23.13 -36.59 -16.01
C GLY A 66 24.14 -35.75 -15.25
N ARG A 67 24.15 -34.45 -15.49
CA ARG A 67 24.99 -33.48 -14.77
C ARG A 67 24.33 -32.11 -14.73
N TRP A 68 24.60 -31.36 -13.67
CA TRP A 68 24.33 -29.93 -13.52
C TRP A 68 25.50 -29.33 -12.71
N SER A 69 25.76 -28.01 -12.83
CA SER A 69 26.85 -27.35 -12.13
C SER A 69 26.54 -25.88 -11.87
N ASP A 70 26.69 -25.48 -10.63
CA ASP A 70 26.68 -24.09 -10.15
C ASP A 70 28.09 -23.71 -9.62
N PHE A 71 29.15 -24.43 -10.03
CA PHE A 71 30.50 -24.07 -9.66
C PHE A 71 30.85 -22.69 -10.21
N ILE A 72 31.50 -21.89 -9.39
CA ILE A 72 31.89 -20.52 -9.71
C ILE A 72 33.23 -20.51 -10.45
N PRO A 73 33.26 -19.99 -11.68
CA PRO A 73 34.50 -19.94 -12.43
C PRO A 73 35.48 -18.89 -11.86
N ARG A 74 36.80 -19.23 -11.88
CA ARG A 74 37.86 -18.35 -11.37
C ARG A 74 37.64 -17.91 -9.93
N ALA A 75 37.10 -18.80 -9.11
CA ALA A 75 36.68 -18.54 -7.75
C ALA A 75 37.81 -17.98 -6.86
N ARG A 76 39.06 -18.50 -7.03
CA ARG A 76 40.22 -18.01 -6.23
C ARG A 76 40.56 -16.55 -6.46
N GLY A 77 40.27 -16.01 -7.64
CA GLY A 77 40.45 -14.58 -7.94
C GLY A 77 39.37 -13.66 -7.43
N ARG A 78 38.29 -14.20 -6.84
CA ARG A 78 37.12 -13.44 -6.36
C ARG A 78 37.04 -13.32 -4.85
N ILE A 79 37.88 -14.02 -4.08
CA ILE A 79 37.83 -13.96 -2.61
C ILE A 79 38.35 -12.62 -2.11
N ASN A 80 37.69 -12.09 -1.05
CA ASN A 80 38.13 -10.89 -0.36
C ASN A 80 39.30 -11.17 0.58
N ARG A 81 39.30 -12.31 1.26
CA ARG A 81 40.32 -12.68 2.27
C ARG A 81 40.40 -14.19 2.49
N ILE A 82 41.40 -14.59 3.25
CA ILE A 82 41.68 -16.00 3.58
C ILE A 82 41.42 -16.30 5.05
N ASP A 83 41.78 -15.36 5.92
CA ASP A 83 41.64 -15.48 7.37
C ASP A 83 40.60 -14.50 7.87
N PRO A 84 39.75 -14.87 8.86
CA PRO A 84 38.79 -13.98 9.48
C PRO A 84 39.46 -12.95 10.39
N ASP A 85 38.94 -11.72 10.46
CA ASP A 85 39.31 -10.71 11.46
C ASP A 85 38.49 -10.87 12.74
N LEU A 86 37.23 -11.22 12.62
CA LEU A 86 36.33 -11.51 13.72
C LEU A 86 36.33 -13.01 14.01
N ASP A 87 36.45 -13.39 15.26
CA ASP A 87 36.18 -14.75 15.69
C ASP A 87 34.66 -15.07 15.64
N ALA A 88 34.28 -16.33 15.75
CA ALA A 88 32.90 -16.74 15.63
C ALA A 88 32.01 -16.09 16.71
N GLU A 89 32.52 -15.98 17.93
CA GLU A 89 31.85 -15.38 19.08
C GLU A 89 31.59 -13.88 18.86
N ASP A 90 32.60 -13.16 18.37
CA ASP A 90 32.50 -11.74 18.07
C ASP A 90 31.51 -11.47 16.93
N ALA A 91 31.56 -12.24 15.86
CA ALA A 91 30.66 -12.14 14.74
C ALA A 91 29.20 -12.42 15.15
N LEU A 92 28.99 -13.45 15.99
CA LEU A 92 27.66 -13.79 16.50
C LEU A 92 27.12 -12.73 17.44
N SER A 93 27.96 -12.15 18.30
CA SER A 93 27.60 -11.05 19.19
C SER A 93 27.15 -9.79 18.44
N LEU A 94 27.84 -9.47 17.32
CA LEU A 94 27.52 -8.31 16.47
C LEU A 94 26.20 -8.47 15.70
N VAL A 95 25.90 -9.71 15.24
CA VAL A 95 24.72 -9.97 14.42
C VAL A 95 23.45 -10.22 15.24
N ALA A 96 23.58 -10.68 16.49
CA ALA A 96 22.44 -11.04 17.34
C ALA A 96 21.39 -9.91 17.47
N PRO A 97 21.75 -8.64 17.73
CA PRO A 97 20.78 -7.55 17.78
C PRO A 97 20.04 -7.32 16.46
N LEU A 98 20.71 -7.52 15.31
CA LEU A 98 20.08 -7.41 13.98
C LEU A 98 19.07 -8.53 13.71
N LEU A 99 19.11 -9.59 14.49
CA LEU A 99 18.17 -10.73 14.46
C LEU A 99 17.06 -10.60 15.52
N GLY A 100 17.02 -9.50 16.27
CA GLY A 100 16.10 -9.34 17.40
C GLY A 100 16.45 -10.22 18.62
N LEU A 101 17.69 -10.73 18.70
CA LEU A 101 18.14 -11.57 19.78
C LEU A 101 19.03 -10.80 20.76
N SER A 102 18.90 -11.10 22.06
CA SER A 102 19.77 -10.52 23.08
C SER A 102 21.07 -11.30 23.16
N ALA A 103 22.18 -10.69 22.76
CA ALA A 103 23.50 -11.29 22.93
C ALA A 103 23.83 -11.42 24.42
N PRO A 104 24.33 -12.58 24.89
CA PRO A 104 24.88 -12.70 26.23
C PRO A 104 26.21 -11.92 26.36
N ASP A 105 26.61 -11.61 27.60
CA ASP A 105 27.87 -10.90 27.87
C ASP A 105 29.12 -11.69 27.41
N GLU A 106 29.02 -13.01 27.36
CA GLU A 106 30.07 -13.91 26.93
C GLU A 106 29.45 -15.13 26.19
N ILE A 107 29.96 -15.43 24.98
CA ILE A 107 29.61 -16.65 24.23
C ILE A 107 30.67 -17.71 24.46
N VAL A 108 30.24 -18.86 24.97
CA VAL A 108 31.15 -19.95 25.33
C VAL A 108 31.32 -20.93 24.16
N ILE A 109 32.57 -21.27 23.83
CA ILE A 109 32.86 -22.32 22.87
C ILE A 109 32.78 -23.70 23.59
N LEU A 110 31.84 -24.52 23.15
CA LEU A 110 31.68 -25.88 23.67
C LEU A 110 32.64 -26.87 23.01
N GLU A 111 32.82 -26.72 21.71
CA GLU A 111 33.68 -27.57 20.88
C GLU A 111 34.39 -26.75 19.80
N SER A 112 35.60 -27.09 19.48
CA SER A 112 36.33 -26.52 18.34
C SER A 112 37.10 -27.59 17.60
N ALA A 113 37.11 -27.52 16.27
CA ALA A 113 37.85 -28.43 15.41
C ALA A 113 38.98 -27.70 14.65
N ALA A 114 40.17 -28.25 14.64
CA ALA A 114 41.26 -27.76 13.80
C ALA A 114 40.91 -28.01 12.31
N GLY A 115 41.24 -27.04 11.44
CA GLY A 115 41.06 -27.16 10.01
C GLY A 115 40.71 -25.85 9.31
N PRO A 116 40.64 -25.85 7.99
CA PRO A 116 40.40 -24.62 7.20
C PRO A 116 39.09 -23.94 7.51
N MET A 117 38.05 -24.70 7.85
CA MET A 117 36.71 -24.18 8.17
C MET A 117 36.61 -23.61 9.57
N ARG A 118 37.61 -23.80 10.46
CA ARG A 118 37.59 -23.38 11.87
C ARG A 118 36.27 -23.76 12.57
N SER A 119 35.73 -24.94 12.29
CA SER A 119 34.45 -25.38 12.82
C SER A 119 34.43 -25.35 14.33
N SER A 120 33.38 -24.77 14.92
CA SER A 120 33.17 -24.72 16.34
C SER A 120 31.68 -24.95 16.67
N VAL A 121 31.39 -25.24 17.92
CA VAL A 121 30.03 -25.30 18.47
C VAL A 121 29.99 -24.33 19.64
N LEU A 122 29.13 -23.35 19.55
CA LEU A 122 28.95 -22.32 20.57
C LEU A 122 27.75 -22.68 21.47
N GLU A 123 27.76 -22.21 22.69
CA GLU A 123 26.63 -22.37 23.61
C GLU A 123 25.43 -21.53 23.08
N GLY A 124 24.24 -22.11 23.04
CA GLY A 124 23.02 -21.42 22.57
C GLY A 124 22.59 -20.27 23.51
N GLY A 125 22.63 -20.51 24.82
CA GLY A 125 22.29 -19.50 25.85
C GLY A 125 20.95 -18.82 25.59
N THR A 126 20.95 -17.49 25.48
CA THR A 126 19.78 -16.68 25.13
C THR A 126 19.55 -16.55 23.61
N LEU A 127 20.47 -17.09 22.80
CA LEU A 127 20.43 -16.96 21.34
C LEU A 127 19.76 -18.13 20.63
N SER A 128 19.87 -19.34 21.21
CA SER A 128 19.39 -20.55 20.54
C SER A 128 18.98 -21.62 21.57
N ARG A 129 17.91 -22.38 21.22
CA ARG A 129 17.52 -23.58 21.99
C ARG A 129 18.58 -24.67 21.98
N ASP A 130 19.31 -24.76 20.89
CA ASP A 130 20.32 -25.78 20.65
C ASP A 130 21.71 -25.13 20.60
N PRO A 131 22.81 -25.87 20.86
CA PRO A 131 24.15 -25.37 20.59
C PRO A 131 24.28 -24.89 19.14
N ILE A 132 25.00 -23.78 18.91
CA ILE A 132 25.12 -23.11 17.64
C ILE A 132 26.36 -23.62 16.86
N PRO A 133 26.19 -24.41 15.80
CA PRO A 133 27.31 -24.75 14.91
C PRO A 133 27.80 -23.50 14.17
N ALA A 134 29.10 -23.31 14.15
CA ALA A 134 29.78 -22.25 13.43
C ALA A 134 30.90 -22.80 12.55
N LYS A 135 31.03 -22.32 11.32
CA LYS A 135 32.14 -22.65 10.40
C LYS A 135 32.35 -21.56 9.38
N LEU A 136 33.59 -21.48 8.86
CA LEU A 136 33.87 -20.57 7.75
C LEU A 136 33.34 -21.12 6.41
N VAL A 137 32.76 -20.21 5.64
CA VAL A 137 32.34 -20.42 4.25
C VAL A 137 32.69 -19.19 3.42
N TYR A 138 32.75 -19.35 2.09
CA TYR A 138 32.71 -18.21 1.19
C TYR A 138 31.28 -17.97 0.72
N GLN A 139 30.74 -16.78 1.02
CA GLN A 139 29.43 -16.33 0.58
C GLN A 139 29.55 -15.56 -0.73
N PRO A 140 28.91 -15.98 -1.83
CA PRO A 140 28.83 -15.20 -3.06
C PRO A 140 28.04 -13.91 -2.86
N LEU A 141 28.62 -12.77 -3.23
CA LEU A 141 27.97 -11.46 -3.21
C LEU A 141 28.33 -10.73 -4.52
N GLY A 142 27.42 -10.74 -5.49
CA GLY A 142 27.68 -10.26 -6.83
C GLY A 142 28.88 -11.00 -7.49
N ASN A 143 29.98 -10.28 -7.80
CA ASN A 143 31.17 -10.86 -8.39
C ASN A 143 32.29 -11.20 -7.38
N GLN A 144 32.03 -11.07 -6.09
CA GLN A 144 32.95 -11.35 -4.99
C GLN A 144 32.56 -12.60 -4.22
N LEU A 145 33.53 -13.20 -3.55
CA LEU A 145 33.35 -14.25 -2.55
C LEU A 145 33.81 -13.71 -1.20
N ARG A 146 32.86 -13.41 -0.32
CA ARG A 146 33.14 -12.89 1.02
C ARG A 146 33.36 -14.04 1.99
N LEU A 147 34.46 -13.99 2.75
CA LEU A 147 34.66 -14.95 3.82
C LEU A 147 33.67 -14.62 4.95
N ALA A 148 32.88 -15.62 5.35
CA ALA A 148 31.81 -15.46 6.31
C ALA A 148 31.77 -16.59 7.33
N TRP A 149 31.29 -16.30 8.53
CA TRP A 149 30.86 -17.31 9.49
C TRP A 149 29.47 -17.80 9.11
N ASP A 150 29.29 -19.09 8.99
CA ASP A 150 28.04 -19.80 8.74
C ASP A 150 27.53 -20.34 10.07
N PHE A 151 26.44 -19.77 10.59
CA PHE A 151 25.82 -20.18 11.84
C PHE A 151 24.47 -20.85 11.59
N VAL A 152 24.11 -21.78 12.49
CA VAL A 152 22.78 -22.36 12.54
C VAL A 152 22.17 -22.06 13.90
N ILE A 153 21.10 -21.27 13.92
CA ILE A 153 20.44 -20.76 15.13
C ILE A 153 18.99 -21.25 15.15
N ARG A 154 18.58 -21.95 16.19
CA ARG A 154 17.19 -22.25 16.44
C ARG A 154 16.70 -21.34 17.54
N THR A 155 15.88 -20.34 17.17
CA THR A 155 15.49 -19.27 18.10
C THR A 155 14.88 -19.79 19.39
N PRO A 156 15.02 -19.05 20.51
CA PRO A 156 14.50 -19.48 21.82
C PRO A 156 13.00 -19.74 21.85
N ASP A 157 12.22 -19.00 21.04
CA ASP A 157 10.78 -19.19 20.84
C ASP A 157 10.44 -20.40 19.97
N GLY A 158 11.46 -20.96 19.24
CA GLY A 158 11.30 -22.12 18.36
C GLY A 158 10.68 -21.83 17.01
N ARG A 159 10.42 -20.57 16.69
CA ARG A 159 9.77 -20.15 15.45
C ARG A 159 10.66 -20.18 14.24
N HIS A 160 11.96 -19.98 14.43
CA HIS A 160 12.93 -19.90 13.37
C HIS A 160 14.05 -20.92 13.57
N TRP A 161 14.49 -21.46 12.49
CA TRP A 161 15.69 -22.27 12.41
C TRP A 161 16.58 -21.67 11.32
N TRP A 162 17.29 -20.62 11.73
CA TRP A 162 18.06 -19.82 10.78
C TRP A 162 19.40 -20.47 10.44
N ASN A 163 19.74 -20.39 9.17
CA ASN A 163 21.11 -20.51 8.72
C ASN A 163 21.53 -19.12 8.19
N ILE A 164 22.51 -18.53 8.86
CA ILE A 164 22.97 -17.16 8.56
C ILE A 164 24.44 -17.13 8.19
N GLN A 165 24.79 -16.19 7.31
CA GLN A 165 26.18 -15.91 6.95
C GLN A 165 26.52 -14.49 7.38
N VAL A 166 27.56 -14.38 8.23
CA VAL A 166 28.05 -13.13 8.81
C VAL A 166 29.45 -12.85 8.30
N ASP A 167 29.65 -11.68 7.73
CA ASP A 167 30.95 -11.27 7.20
C ASP A 167 32.02 -11.25 8.29
N THR A 168 33.16 -11.87 8.03
CA THR A 168 34.25 -12.01 9.00
C THR A 168 35.06 -10.73 9.20
N GLU A 169 34.85 -9.69 8.41
CA GLU A 169 35.54 -8.41 8.48
C GLU A 169 34.69 -7.33 9.17
N THR A 170 33.42 -7.29 8.81
CA THR A 170 32.50 -6.22 9.22
C THR A 170 31.47 -6.64 10.25
N GLY A 171 31.17 -7.92 10.40
CA GLY A 171 30.05 -8.42 11.20
C GLY A 171 28.68 -8.24 10.51
N GLU A 172 28.66 -7.84 9.24
CA GLU A 172 27.44 -7.64 8.45
C GLU A 172 26.74 -8.96 8.18
N LEU A 173 25.42 -8.98 8.29
CA LEU A 173 24.59 -10.11 7.90
C LEU A 173 24.50 -10.17 6.37
N LEU A 174 25.16 -11.14 5.75
CA LEU A 174 25.22 -11.29 4.29
C LEU A 174 24.04 -12.07 3.72
N GLU A 175 23.59 -13.11 4.42
CA GLU A 175 22.43 -13.93 4.04
C GLU A 175 21.77 -14.50 5.31
N LYS A 176 20.45 -14.63 5.25
CA LYS A 176 19.64 -15.30 6.27
C LYS A 176 18.63 -16.21 5.58
N VAL A 177 18.65 -17.49 5.87
CA VAL A 177 17.70 -18.49 5.39
C VAL A 177 17.01 -19.12 6.59
N ASP A 178 15.69 -19.15 6.60
CA ASP A 178 14.93 -19.89 7.59
C ASP A 178 14.64 -21.31 7.05
N TRP A 179 14.94 -22.31 7.83
CA TRP A 179 14.69 -23.73 7.48
C TRP A 179 13.30 -24.19 7.91
N ILE A 180 12.60 -23.39 8.70
CA ILE A 180 11.19 -23.63 9.00
C ILE A 180 10.39 -23.06 7.82
N ALA A 181 9.64 -23.90 7.12
CA ALA A 181 8.71 -23.50 6.11
C ALA A 181 7.45 -22.99 6.81
N HIS A 182 7.17 -21.69 6.67
CA HIS A 182 5.93 -21.09 7.08
C HIS A 182 4.87 -21.28 5.99
N GLU A 183 3.60 -21.20 6.39
CA GLU A 183 2.49 -21.17 5.46
C GLU A 183 2.68 -20.07 4.39
N THR A 184 2.24 -20.37 3.18
CA THR A 184 2.33 -19.43 2.05
C THR A 184 1.03 -19.37 1.29
N TYR A 185 0.68 -18.15 0.87
CA TYR A 185 -0.56 -17.84 0.17
C TYR A 185 -0.27 -17.09 -1.13
N ARG A 186 -0.94 -17.48 -2.20
CA ARG A 186 -0.97 -16.70 -3.44
C ARG A 186 -2.16 -15.75 -3.37
N VAL A 187 -1.89 -14.45 -3.22
CA VAL A 187 -2.89 -13.41 -2.93
C VAL A 187 -2.56 -12.12 -3.66
N PHE A 188 -3.50 -11.18 -3.68
CA PHE A 188 -3.21 -9.77 -3.94
C PHE A 188 -2.80 -9.14 -2.60
N GLY A 189 -1.52 -8.82 -2.49
CA GLY A 189 -0.87 -8.40 -1.26
C GLY A 189 0.64 -8.64 -1.32
N PRO A 190 1.40 -8.38 -0.27
CA PRO A 190 0.94 -7.73 0.96
C PRO A 190 0.53 -6.26 0.75
N ALA A 191 -0.03 -5.64 1.82
CA ALA A 191 -0.29 -4.21 1.78
C ALA A 191 0.93 -3.43 1.26
N PRO A 192 0.74 -2.34 0.51
CA PRO A 192 -0.51 -1.65 0.19
C PRO A 192 -1.23 -2.11 -1.10
N VAL A 193 -0.94 -3.30 -1.62
CA VAL A 193 -1.65 -3.87 -2.78
C VAL A 193 -2.89 -4.60 -2.29
N LEU A 194 -4.06 -4.04 -2.53
CA LEU A 194 -5.33 -4.55 -2.01
C LEU A 194 -6.18 -5.25 -3.07
N THR A 195 -5.93 -4.99 -4.35
CA THR A 195 -6.80 -5.46 -5.44
C THR A 195 -6.02 -5.99 -6.65
N PRO A 196 -6.67 -6.77 -7.53
CA PRO A 196 -6.09 -7.23 -8.79
C PRO A 196 -5.62 -6.09 -9.73
N ASP A 197 -6.21 -4.90 -9.63
CA ASP A 197 -5.88 -3.76 -10.49
C ASP A 197 -4.69 -2.96 -9.96
N GLU A 198 -4.27 -3.17 -8.71
CA GLU A 198 -3.17 -2.46 -8.04
C GLU A 198 -1.82 -3.17 -8.09
N GLY A 199 -1.82 -4.49 -8.28
CA GLY A 199 -0.58 -5.24 -8.30
C GLY A 199 -0.70 -6.71 -8.70
N PRO A 200 0.41 -7.42 -8.76
CA PRO A 200 0.43 -8.82 -9.17
C PRO A 200 -0.11 -9.78 -8.08
N HIS A 201 -0.63 -10.91 -8.52
CA HIS A 201 -0.99 -12.04 -7.67
C HIS A 201 0.29 -12.80 -7.25
N VAL A 202 0.78 -12.57 -6.03
CA VAL A 202 2.07 -13.05 -5.54
C VAL A 202 1.95 -14.14 -4.48
N ILE A 203 3.01 -14.92 -4.29
CA ILE A 203 3.12 -15.84 -3.16
C ILE A 203 3.82 -15.09 -2.02
N THR A 204 3.19 -15.06 -0.86
CA THR A 204 3.71 -14.42 0.35
C THR A 204 3.44 -15.28 1.59
N SER A 205 4.15 -15.01 2.66
CA SER A 205 3.88 -15.56 4.00
C SER A 205 3.12 -14.54 4.84
N PRO A 206 2.49 -14.96 5.96
CA PRO A 206 1.86 -14.03 6.89
C PRO A 206 2.83 -12.94 7.36
N PRO A 207 2.49 -11.64 7.21
CA PRO A 207 3.39 -10.55 7.61
C PRO A 207 3.62 -10.50 9.12
N SER A 208 2.61 -10.80 9.91
CA SER A 208 2.64 -10.79 11.36
C SER A 208 3.57 -11.83 11.97
N LEU A 209 3.77 -12.96 11.30
CA LEU A 209 4.71 -13.98 11.78
C LEU A 209 6.16 -13.49 11.78
N VAL A 210 6.46 -12.46 10.98
CA VAL A 210 7.79 -11.87 10.87
C VAL A 210 7.95 -10.67 11.79
N ASN A 211 6.94 -9.77 11.79
CA ASN A 211 7.03 -8.45 12.42
C ASN A 211 6.35 -8.40 13.81
N ALA A 212 5.23 -9.10 14.00
CA ALA A 212 4.43 -9.02 15.23
C ALA A 212 3.77 -10.37 15.54
N PRO A 213 4.50 -11.33 16.06
CA PRO A 213 4.03 -12.72 16.21
C PRO A 213 3.05 -12.95 17.37
N ILE A 214 2.75 -11.94 18.20
CA ILE A 214 1.94 -12.09 19.42
C ILE A 214 0.49 -12.50 19.12
N PRO A 215 -0.20 -11.94 18.11
CA PRO A 215 -1.59 -12.29 17.81
C PRO A 215 -1.79 -13.76 17.47
N SER A 216 -0.87 -14.34 16.69
CA SER A 216 -0.95 -15.71 16.18
C SER A 216 0.31 -16.50 16.52
N PRO A 217 0.52 -16.84 17.81
CA PRO A 217 1.80 -17.32 18.35
C PRO A 217 2.31 -18.63 17.76
N TYR A 218 1.45 -19.43 17.16
CA TYR A 218 1.81 -20.73 16.56
C TYR A 218 1.41 -20.82 15.08
N GLY A 219 1.16 -19.67 14.43
CA GLY A 219 0.66 -19.58 13.05
C GLY A 219 -0.86 -19.52 12.99
N TRP A 220 -1.38 -19.19 11.81
CA TRP A 220 -2.82 -18.99 11.61
C TRP A 220 -3.64 -20.28 11.71
N HIS A 221 -3.04 -21.45 11.40
CA HIS A 221 -3.69 -22.75 11.38
C HIS A 221 -3.65 -23.53 12.69
N ASP A 222 -2.98 -23.00 13.73
CA ASP A 222 -3.02 -23.54 15.07
C ASP A 222 -4.32 -23.12 15.77
N THR A 223 -5.09 -24.06 16.26
CA THR A 223 -6.37 -23.81 16.95
C THR A 223 -6.40 -24.37 18.38
N ASN A 224 -5.37 -25.09 18.78
CA ASN A 224 -5.34 -25.76 20.09
C ASN A 224 -4.30 -25.19 21.07
N GLY A 225 -3.45 -24.23 20.62
CA GLY A 225 -2.41 -23.61 21.43
C GLY A 225 -1.18 -24.49 21.63
N ILE A 226 -1.01 -25.54 20.83
CA ILE A 226 0.17 -26.41 20.79
C ILE A 226 0.80 -26.25 19.40
N PRO A 227 2.10 -25.94 19.27
CA PRO A 227 2.70 -25.68 17.98
C PRO A 227 2.41 -26.75 16.93
N GLY A 228 1.79 -26.33 15.81
CA GLY A 228 1.41 -27.18 14.69
C GLY A 228 0.03 -26.85 14.16
N ALA A 229 -0.23 -27.12 12.89
CA ALA A 229 -1.50 -26.85 12.25
C ALA A 229 -2.49 -28.01 12.47
N GLU A 230 -3.69 -27.74 12.97
CA GLU A 230 -4.78 -28.71 13.05
C GLU A 230 -5.50 -28.89 11.73
N PHE A 231 -5.44 -27.88 10.87
CA PHE A 231 -6.08 -27.89 9.55
C PHE A 231 -5.09 -27.56 8.46
N THR A 232 -5.24 -28.20 7.31
CA THR A 232 -4.46 -27.91 6.10
C THR A 232 -5.27 -27.16 5.05
N ASP A 233 -6.53 -26.91 5.34
CA ASP A 233 -7.45 -26.09 4.52
C ASP A 233 -7.59 -24.66 5.09
N THR A 234 -8.50 -23.86 4.55
CA THR A 234 -8.72 -22.46 4.95
C THR A 234 -9.53 -22.34 6.27
N ARG A 235 -9.20 -23.16 7.25
CA ARG A 235 -9.60 -23.01 8.65
C ARG A 235 -8.38 -22.71 9.52
N GLY A 236 -8.55 -21.80 10.44
CA GLY A 236 -7.52 -21.37 11.37
C GLY A 236 -8.08 -20.85 12.67
N ASN A 237 -7.23 -20.26 13.49
CA ASN A 237 -7.64 -19.72 14.79
C ASN A 237 -8.55 -18.50 14.65
N ASN A 238 -8.31 -17.64 13.66
CA ASN A 238 -8.95 -16.34 13.56
C ASN A 238 -10.12 -16.34 12.56
N VAL A 239 -10.06 -17.22 11.55
CA VAL A 239 -11.04 -17.28 10.48
C VAL A 239 -11.22 -18.68 9.94
N HIS A 240 -12.46 -19.01 9.55
CA HIS A 240 -12.85 -20.16 8.75
C HIS A 240 -13.41 -19.65 7.42
N ALA A 241 -12.61 -19.66 6.35
CA ALA A 241 -13.05 -19.22 5.03
C ALA A 241 -13.53 -20.39 4.16
N GLN A 242 -14.65 -20.19 3.50
CA GLN A 242 -15.30 -21.20 2.66
C GLN A 242 -16.06 -20.53 1.50
N GLU A 243 -16.58 -21.33 0.59
CA GLU A 243 -17.56 -20.94 -0.40
C GLU A 243 -18.98 -21.14 0.15
N ASP A 244 -19.92 -20.26 -0.23
CA ASP A 244 -21.34 -20.40 0.13
C ASP A 244 -22.28 -19.98 -1.03
N GLN A 245 -22.11 -20.55 -2.22
CA GLN A 245 -22.95 -20.20 -3.39
C GLN A 245 -24.42 -20.58 -3.23
N ASP A 246 -24.74 -21.53 -2.35
CA ASP A 246 -26.11 -21.99 -2.12
C ASP A 246 -26.79 -21.28 -0.93
N ALA A 247 -26.11 -20.30 -0.34
CA ALA A 247 -26.59 -19.45 0.77
C ALA A 247 -27.14 -20.28 1.94
N ASN A 248 -26.45 -21.36 2.30
CA ASN A 248 -26.89 -22.24 3.39
C ASN A 248 -26.01 -22.11 4.64
N ASP A 249 -24.98 -21.28 4.61
CA ASP A 249 -24.06 -20.95 5.69
C ASP A 249 -23.23 -22.12 6.21
N THR A 250 -23.17 -23.23 5.50
CA THR A 250 -22.52 -24.45 5.98
C THR A 250 -21.95 -25.31 4.85
N GLY A 251 -20.83 -26.00 5.13
CA GLY A 251 -20.36 -27.11 4.30
C GLY A 251 -19.71 -26.73 2.97
N GLY A 252 -19.40 -25.46 2.76
CA GLY A 252 -18.76 -24.96 1.54
C GLY A 252 -17.36 -25.54 1.27
N ILE A 253 -16.92 -25.42 0.04
CA ILE A 253 -15.57 -25.81 -0.37
C ILE A 253 -14.53 -24.99 0.40
N ARG A 254 -13.48 -25.69 0.88
CA ARG A 254 -12.28 -25.07 1.49
C ARG A 254 -11.06 -25.58 0.75
N PRO A 255 -10.29 -24.73 0.09
CA PRO A 255 -9.08 -25.16 -0.60
C PRO A 255 -8.04 -25.69 0.39
N ASP A 256 -7.38 -26.79 0.01
CA ASP A 256 -6.40 -27.49 0.84
C ASP A 256 -4.96 -27.10 0.39
N GLY A 257 -4.17 -26.53 1.32
CA GLY A 257 -2.75 -26.22 1.14
C GLY A 257 -1.83 -27.44 1.36
N GLY A 258 -2.40 -28.58 1.77
CA GLY A 258 -1.68 -29.80 2.14
C GLY A 258 -0.78 -29.63 3.38
N PRO A 259 0.00 -30.65 3.74
CA PRO A 259 0.83 -30.64 4.93
C PRO A 259 1.89 -29.51 5.00
N GLY A 260 2.21 -28.90 3.86
CA GLY A 260 3.12 -27.78 3.75
C GLY A 260 2.44 -26.42 3.82
N LEU A 261 1.12 -26.38 3.99
CA LEU A 261 0.30 -25.15 4.04
C LEU A 261 0.60 -24.20 2.85
N VAL A 262 0.64 -24.75 1.65
CA VAL A 262 0.97 -23.99 0.43
C VAL A 262 -0.32 -23.69 -0.36
N PHE A 263 -0.93 -22.54 -0.13
CA PHE A 263 -2.17 -22.11 -0.77
C PHE A 263 -1.87 -21.38 -2.09
N ASN A 264 -1.38 -22.12 -3.07
CA ASN A 264 -0.93 -21.58 -4.36
C ASN A 264 -1.99 -21.79 -5.46
N PHE A 265 -3.09 -21.05 -5.40
CA PHE A 265 -4.19 -21.14 -6.37
C PHE A 265 -4.13 -19.98 -7.35
N PRO A 266 -4.14 -20.24 -8.68
CA PRO A 266 -4.02 -19.18 -9.67
C PRO A 266 -5.33 -18.38 -9.81
N PHE A 267 -5.18 -17.06 -10.00
CA PHE A 267 -6.24 -16.16 -10.43
C PHE A 267 -6.06 -15.85 -11.92
N ALA A 268 -7.17 -15.73 -12.64
CA ALA A 268 -7.19 -15.30 -14.04
C ALA A 268 -8.19 -14.17 -14.22
N SER A 269 -7.72 -12.97 -14.44
CA SER A 269 -8.56 -11.79 -14.72
C SER A 269 -9.41 -12.01 -15.98
N GLY A 270 -10.65 -11.54 -15.94
CA GLY A 270 -11.58 -11.65 -17.07
C GLY A 270 -12.25 -13.01 -17.24
N LEU A 271 -11.98 -13.98 -16.36
CA LEU A 271 -12.74 -15.23 -16.27
C LEU A 271 -13.85 -15.12 -15.23
N ALA A 272 -14.85 -16.02 -15.35
CA ALA A 272 -15.92 -16.10 -14.35
C ALA A 272 -15.37 -16.49 -12.97
N PRO A 273 -15.84 -15.88 -11.86
CA PRO A 273 -15.39 -16.16 -10.49
C PRO A 273 -15.36 -17.64 -10.12
N SER A 274 -16.30 -18.44 -10.59
CA SER A 274 -16.33 -19.90 -10.39
C SER A 274 -15.08 -20.63 -10.91
N THR A 275 -14.29 -20.03 -11.79
CA THR A 275 -13.07 -20.66 -12.35
C THR A 275 -11.84 -20.48 -11.45
N TYR A 276 -11.86 -19.54 -10.51
CA TYR A 276 -10.76 -19.26 -9.57
C TYR A 276 -11.21 -19.22 -8.10
N GLN A 277 -12.29 -19.90 -7.77
CA GLN A 277 -12.90 -19.94 -6.45
C GLN A 277 -11.90 -20.26 -5.31
N SER A 278 -10.98 -21.22 -5.54
CA SER A 278 -9.95 -21.53 -4.55
C SER A 278 -8.98 -20.35 -4.28
N ALA A 279 -8.70 -19.53 -5.28
CA ALA A 279 -7.91 -18.31 -5.10
C ALA A 279 -8.70 -17.28 -4.30
N SER A 280 -10.00 -17.12 -4.55
CA SER A 280 -10.90 -16.24 -3.81
C SER A 280 -10.94 -16.58 -2.32
N ILE A 281 -11.17 -17.84 -1.99
CA ILE A 281 -11.25 -18.30 -0.59
C ILE A 281 -9.89 -18.15 0.11
N ALA A 282 -8.78 -18.45 -0.58
CA ALA A 282 -7.44 -18.28 -0.02
C ALA A 282 -7.10 -16.79 0.22
N ASN A 283 -7.52 -15.89 -0.69
CA ASN A 283 -7.36 -14.44 -0.51
C ASN A 283 -8.20 -13.93 0.66
N LEU A 284 -9.46 -14.39 0.77
CA LEU A 284 -10.35 -14.05 1.87
C LEU A 284 -9.80 -14.53 3.22
N PHE A 285 -9.30 -15.77 3.29
CA PHE A 285 -8.63 -16.31 4.47
C PHE A 285 -7.42 -15.47 4.88
N TYR A 286 -6.55 -15.17 3.93
CA TYR A 286 -5.33 -14.39 4.17
C TYR A 286 -5.66 -13.00 4.75
N TRP A 287 -6.54 -12.25 4.11
CA TRP A 287 -6.82 -10.87 4.51
C TRP A 287 -7.62 -10.76 5.81
N ASN A 288 -8.48 -11.73 6.15
CA ASN A 288 -9.08 -11.79 7.48
C ASN A 288 -8.04 -12.03 8.58
N ASN A 289 -7.06 -12.89 8.34
CA ASN A 289 -5.97 -13.10 9.30
C ASN A 289 -5.05 -11.88 9.40
N VAL A 290 -4.74 -11.21 8.29
CA VAL A 290 -3.99 -9.93 8.29
C VAL A 290 -4.74 -8.87 9.11
N ALA A 291 -6.03 -8.73 8.91
CA ALA A 291 -6.88 -7.80 9.67
C ALA A 291 -6.86 -8.13 11.17
N HIS A 292 -7.06 -9.39 11.52
CA HIS A 292 -6.99 -9.86 12.91
C HIS A 292 -5.66 -9.46 13.56
N ASP A 293 -4.54 -9.83 12.96
CA ASP A 293 -3.22 -9.62 13.53
C ASP A 293 -2.85 -8.12 13.57
N LEU A 294 -3.30 -7.34 12.59
CA LEU A 294 -3.13 -5.89 12.59
C LEU A 294 -3.89 -5.23 13.75
N PHE A 295 -5.21 -5.43 13.82
CA PHE A 295 -6.03 -4.77 14.83
C PHE A 295 -5.70 -5.23 16.25
N TYR A 296 -5.16 -6.44 16.41
CA TYR A 296 -4.62 -6.91 17.67
C TYR A 296 -3.52 -6.00 18.21
N GLN A 297 -2.60 -5.54 17.33
CA GLN A 297 -1.49 -4.66 17.74
C GLN A 297 -2.00 -3.32 18.28
N TYR A 298 -3.15 -2.87 17.79
CA TYR A 298 -3.81 -1.64 18.24
C TYR A 298 -4.88 -1.88 19.33
N GLY A 299 -4.84 -3.07 19.96
CA GLY A 299 -5.62 -3.39 21.16
C GLY A 299 -7.01 -3.97 20.91
N PHE A 300 -7.28 -4.53 19.73
CA PHE A 300 -8.41 -5.43 19.52
C PHE A 300 -7.96 -6.86 19.86
N ASP A 301 -7.59 -7.07 21.13
CA ASP A 301 -7.11 -8.32 21.70
C ASP A 301 -8.24 -9.20 22.21
N GLU A 302 -7.88 -10.32 22.82
CA GLU A 302 -8.83 -11.30 23.36
C GLU A 302 -9.74 -10.68 24.44
N ALA A 303 -9.20 -9.80 25.29
CA ALA A 303 -9.98 -9.12 26.34
C ALA A 303 -10.96 -8.09 25.73
N SER A 304 -10.65 -7.57 24.57
CA SER A 304 -11.50 -6.65 23.80
C SER A 304 -12.51 -7.38 22.91
N GLY A 305 -12.48 -8.74 22.90
CA GLY A 305 -13.38 -9.59 22.13
C GLY A 305 -13.00 -9.71 20.67
N ASN A 306 -11.72 -9.94 20.35
CA ASN A 306 -11.31 -10.32 19.02
C ASN A 306 -11.88 -11.70 18.62
N PHE A 307 -11.71 -12.07 17.35
CA PHE A 307 -12.32 -13.30 16.81
C PHE A 307 -11.30 -14.43 16.80
N GLN A 308 -11.46 -15.44 17.70
CA GLN A 308 -10.54 -16.57 17.80
C GLN A 308 -11.24 -17.87 18.21
N VAL A 309 -10.74 -19.02 17.69
CA VAL A 309 -11.09 -20.34 18.23
C VAL A 309 -10.51 -20.52 19.63
N ASN A 310 -9.28 -20.09 19.83
CA ASN A 310 -8.51 -20.25 21.07
C ASN A 310 -7.86 -18.92 21.45
N ASN A 311 -8.24 -18.39 22.60
CA ASN A 311 -7.72 -17.12 23.13
C ASN A 311 -6.41 -17.32 23.94
N TYR A 312 -5.80 -18.48 23.91
CA TYR A 312 -4.54 -18.78 24.59
C TYR A 312 -4.55 -18.45 26.10
N GLY A 313 -5.73 -18.37 26.71
CA GLY A 313 -5.90 -18.00 28.10
C GLY A 313 -5.64 -16.52 28.44
N ARG A 314 -5.68 -15.62 27.43
CA ARG A 314 -5.40 -14.19 27.56
C ARG A 314 -6.64 -13.34 27.87
N GLY A 315 -7.81 -13.93 27.98
CA GLY A 315 -9.08 -13.26 28.27
C GLY A 315 -10.12 -13.49 27.17
N GLY A 316 -11.23 -12.76 27.21
CA GLY A 316 -12.33 -12.95 26.27
C GLY A 316 -12.98 -14.33 26.33
N THR A 317 -13.78 -14.66 25.34
CA THR A 317 -14.49 -15.95 25.24
C THR A 317 -14.03 -16.68 23.98
N ASP A 318 -13.51 -17.91 24.15
CA ASP A 318 -13.05 -18.76 23.04
C ASP A 318 -14.19 -19.19 22.11
N GLY A 319 -13.87 -19.59 20.89
CA GLY A 319 -14.74 -20.34 19.99
C GLY A 319 -15.49 -19.51 18.96
N ASP A 320 -15.03 -18.31 18.66
CA ASP A 320 -15.73 -17.37 17.80
C ASP A 320 -14.92 -16.82 16.61
N PRO A 321 -14.16 -17.66 15.88
CA PRO A 321 -13.45 -17.21 14.69
C PRO A 321 -14.43 -16.59 13.69
N VAL A 322 -13.97 -15.72 12.81
CA VAL A 322 -14.81 -15.23 11.72
C VAL A 322 -15.15 -16.36 10.77
N ARG A 323 -16.44 -16.59 10.48
CA ARG A 323 -16.86 -17.34 9.31
C ARG A 323 -16.85 -16.37 8.11
N ALA A 324 -16.04 -16.66 7.11
CA ALA A 324 -15.91 -15.82 5.94
C ALA A 324 -16.35 -16.61 4.69
N ASP A 325 -17.47 -16.20 4.12
CA ASP A 325 -18.14 -16.88 3.02
C ASP A 325 -17.84 -16.16 1.69
N ALA A 326 -17.05 -16.82 0.83
CA ALA A 326 -16.71 -16.33 -0.51
C ALA A 326 -17.78 -16.74 -1.52
N HIS A 327 -18.03 -15.90 -2.51
CA HIS A 327 -19.07 -16.15 -3.54
C HIS A 327 -20.44 -16.42 -2.92
N ASP A 328 -20.76 -15.82 -1.81
CA ASP A 328 -22.02 -16.03 -1.14
C ASP A 328 -23.22 -15.77 -2.06
N GLY A 329 -24.15 -16.73 -2.09
CA GLY A 329 -25.34 -16.70 -2.93
C GLY A 329 -26.50 -15.90 -2.35
N GLY A 330 -26.36 -15.38 -1.13
CA GLY A 330 -27.37 -14.59 -0.43
C GLY A 330 -27.63 -13.22 -1.04
N GLY A 331 -26.66 -12.71 -1.83
CA GLY A 331 -26.77 -11.38 -2.43
C GLY A 331 -25.87 -11.16 -3.65
N THR A 332 -25.92 -9.93 -4.17
CA THR A 332 -25.03 -9.42 -5.22
C THR A 332 -24.78 -7.94 -5.02
N ASN A 333 -23.65 -7.42 -5.52
CA ASN A 333 -23.30 -5.99 -5.46
C ASN A 333 -23.26 -5.43 -4.04
N ASN A 334 -22.81 -6.24 -3.10
CA ASN A 334 -22.63 -5.89 -1.70
C ASN A 334 -21.62 -6.84 -1.04
N ALA A 335 -21.27 -6.55 0.20
CA ALA A 335 -20.69 -7.44 1.18
C ALA A 335 -21.34 -7.10 2.53
N GLN A 336 -21.19 -7.94 3.55
CA GLN A 336 -21.71 -7.62 4.87
C GLN A 336 -20.97 -8.38 5.97
N PHE A 337 -20.94 -7.78 7.17
CA PHE A 337 -20.41 -8.39 8.38
C PHE A 337 -21.43 -8.40 9.51
N GLY A 338 -21.85 -9.57 9.92
CA GLY A 338 -22.65 -9.78 11.12
C GLY A 338 -21.78 -9.87 12.38
N THR A 339 -21.97 -8.93 13.32
CA THR A 339 -21.17 -8.87 14.56
C THR A 339 -21.99 -9.27 15.79
N PRO A 340 -21.97 -10.53 16.21
CA PRO A 340 -22.53 -10.94 17.49
C PRO A 340 -21.59 -10.57 18.65
N PRO A 341 -22.05 -10.60 19.90
CA PRO A 341 -21.18 -10.50 21.08
C PRO A 341 -20.07 -11.53 21.10
N ASP A 342 -19.01 -11.25 21.84
CA ASP A 342 -17.89 -12.15 22.13
C ASP A 342 -18.34 -13.55 22.56
N GLY A 343 -17.65 -14.59 22.05
CA GLY A 343 -18.01 -16.00 22.19
C GLY A 343 -19.04 -16.51 21.16
N PHE A 344 -19.51 -15.65 20.24
CA PHE A 344 -20.33 -16.02 19.10
C PHE A 344 -19.65 -15.63 17.80
N GLN A 345 -19.60 -16.55 16.85
CA GLN A 345 -18.87 -16.42 15.59
C GLN A 345 -19.33 -15.21 14.77
N GLY A 346 -18.40 -14.33 14.41
CA GLY A 346 -18.63 -13.28 13.41
C GLY A 346 -18.87 -13.87 12.03
N ILE A 347 -19.67 -13.21 11.20
CA ILE A 347 -20.03 -13.70 9.86
C ILE A 347 -19.72 -12.63 8.83
N MET A 348 -18.82 -12.94 7.88
CA MET A 348 -18.48 -12.11 6.73
C MET A 348 -19.00 -12.77 5.45
N GLU A 349 -19.91 -12.12 4.75
CA GLU A 349 -20.48 -12.62 3.49
C GLU A 349 -20.01 -11.75 2.33
N MET A 350 -19.25 -12.36 1.40
CA MET A 350 -18.65 -11.69 0.25
C MET A 350 -19.35 -12.08 -1.04
N PHE A 351 -20.15 -11.14 -1.56
CA PHE A 351 -20.96 -11.36 -2.75
C PHE A 351 -20.19 -11.14 -4.05
N LEU A 352 -20.79 -11.63 -5.14
CA LEU A 352 -20.35 -11.32 -6.49
C LEU A 352 -20.94 -9.97 -6.92
N TRP A 353 -20.12 -9.17 -7.59
CA TRP A 353 -20.49 -7.86 -8.11
C TRP A 353 -20.71 -7.91 -9.61
N THR A 354 -21.76 -7.30 -10.09
CA THR A 354 -22.01 -7.14 -11.53
C THR A 354 -20.96 -6.17 -12.08
N GLY A 355 -19.99 -6.67 -12.80
CA GLY A 355 -18.97 -5.85 -13.43
C GLY A 355 -19.58 -4.88 -14.46
N ALA A 356 -18.90 -3.79 -14.72
CA ALA A 356 -19.31 -2.88 -15.78
C ALA A 356 -19.16 -3.53 -17.15
N VAL A 357 -20.10 -3.25 -18.04
CA VAL A 357 -19.91 -3.45 -19.48
C VAL A 357 -18.76 -2.57 -19.94
N GLN A 358 -17.91 -3.07 -20.80
CA GLN A 358 -16.75 -2.31 -21.28
C GLN A 358 -16.75 -2.19 -22.78
N LEU A 359 -16.43 -0.98 -23.25
CA LEU A 359 -16.13 -0.68 -24.64
C LEU A 359 -14.60 -0.64 -24.83
N ALA A 360 -14.02 -1.63 -25.47
CA ALA A 360 -12.62 -1.58 -25.85
C ALA A 360 -12.48 -1.00 -27.27
N VAL A 361 -11.88 0.17 -27.42
CA VAL A 361 -11.48 0.72 -28.71
C VAL A 361 -10.14 0.09 -29.10
N ILE A 362 -10.12 -0.66 -30.20
CA ILE A 362 -8.96 -1.40 -30.70
C ILE A 362 -8.14 -0.52 -31.64
N SER A 363 -8.80 0.25 -32.46
CA SER A 363 -8.19 1.19 -33.41
C SER A 363 -9.01 2.49 -33.51
N PRO A 364 -8.41 3.64 -33.90
CA PRO A 364 -6.98 3.86 -34.14
C PRO A 364 -6.18 4.02 -32.84
N ALA A 365 -4.86 3.78 -32.88
CA ALA A 365 -3.99 3.79 -31.71
C ALA A 365 -4.06 5.05 -30.80
N PRO A 366 -4.28 6.29 -31.31
CA PRO A 366 -4.38 7.47 -30.43
C PRO A 366 -5.56 7.46 -29.47
N ILE A 367 -6.60 6.66 -29.72
CA ILE A 367 -7.79 6.54 -28.87
C ILE A 367 -8.02 5.09 -28.44
N ALA A 368 -7.05 4.20 -28.69
CA ALA A 368 -7.16 2.81 -28.25
C ALA A 368 -7.12 2.74 -26.72
N GLY A 369 -8.06 2.00 -26.13
CA GLY A 369 -8.21 1.87 -24.70
C GLY A 369 -9.53 1.24 -24.30
N VAL A 370 -9.71 1.06 -22.99
CA VAL A 370 -10.96 0.56 -22.41
C VAL A 370 -11.74 1.73 -21.84
N TYR A 371 -13.00 1.81 -22.20
CA TYR A 371 -13.93 2.86 -21.82
C TYR A 371 -15.08 2.24 -21.03
N SER A 372 -15.49 2.91 -19.97
CA SER A 372 -16.62 2.48 -19.13
C SER A 372 -17.93 2.60 -19.91
N ALA A 373 -18.81 1.62 -19.76
CA ALA A 373 -20.12 1.62 -20.41
C ALA A 373 -21.19 1.02 -19.48
N ALA A 374 -22.45 1.38 -19.72
CA ALA A 374 -23.59 0.74 -19.07
C ALA A 374 -24.36 -0.10 -20.11
N GLY A 375 -25.01 -1.18 -19.66
CA GLY A 375 -25.86 -2.02 -20.51
C GLY A 375 -27.28 -1.47 -20.67
N ALA A 376 -28.11 -2.22 -21.35
CA ALA A 376 -29.54 -1.98 -21.49
C ALA A 376 -30.36 -3.06 -20.78
N ALA A 377 -31.51 -2.67 -20.20
CA ALA A 377 -32.48 -3.59 -19.63
C ALA A 377 -33.39 -4.28 -20.69
N PHE A 378 -33.09 -4.08 -21.96
CA PHE A 378 -33.81 -4.64 -23.09
C PHE A 378 -32.86 -5.13 -24.19
N GLY A 379 -33.34 -6.01 -25.06
CA GLY A 379 -32.53 -6.69 -26.07
C GLY A 379 -31.65 -7.80 -25.41
N PRO A 380 -30.81 -8.46 -26.21
CA PRO A 380 -29.93 -9.50 -25.70
C PRO A 380 -28.73 -8.88 -24.96
N GLU A 381 -28.18 -9.60 -23.99
CA GLU A 381 -26.89 -9.29 -23.39
C GLU A 381 -25.77 -9.38 -24.43
N LEU A 382 -24.65 -8.71 -24.14
CA LEU A 382 -23.45 -8.83 -24.96
C LEU A 382 -22.96 -10.29 -24.96
N PRO A 383 -22.59 -10.83 -26.13
CA PRO A 383 -22.17 -12.22 -26.20
C PRO A 383 -20.77 -12.46 -25.64
N SER A 384 -20.52 -13.67 -25.16
CA SER A 384 -19.19 -14.19 -24.93
C SER A 384 -18.87 -15.25 -25.98
N PRO A 385 -17.81 -15.09 -26.81
CA PRO A 385 -16.80 -14.03 -26.79
C PRO A 385 -17.37 -12.66 -27.20
N ALA A 386 -16.64 -11.61 -26.81
CA ALA A 386 -17.01 -10.21 -27.05
C ALA A 386 -17.37 -9.90 -28.51
N LEU A 387 -18.30 -8.99 -28.71
CA LEU A 387 -18.76 -8.56 -30.06
C LEU A 387 -17.82 -7.48 -30.61
N GLY A 388 -17.03 -7.84 -31.61
CA GLY A 388 -16.17 -6.88 -32.32
C GLY A 388 -16.82 -6.30 -33.58
N GLY A 389 -16.46 -5.09 -33.95
CA GLY A 389 -16.91 -4.47 -35.19
C GLY A 389 -16.44 -3.01 -35.38
N SER A 390 -16.60 -2.53 -36.62
CA SER A 390 -16.34 -1.13 -36.97
C SER A 390 -17.50 -0.24 -36.53
N VAL A 391 -17.16 0.95 -35.98
CA VAL A 391 -18.17 1.93 -35.53
C VAL A 391 -18.48 2.91 -36.64
N VAL A 392 -19.77 3.11 -36.89
CA VAL A 392 -20.29 4.08 -37.85
C VAL A 392 -21.38 4.98 -37.25
N ALA A 393 -21.50 6.22 -37.69
CA ALA A 393 -22.61 7.06 -37.25
C ALA A 393 -23.95 6.52 -37.75
N GLY A 394 -24.91 6.38 -36.83
CA GLY A 394 -26.32 6.21 -37.20
C GLY A 394 -26.88 7.60 -37.59
N LEU A 395 -27.21 7.80 -38.86
CA LEU A 395 -27.75 9.07 -39.33
C LEU A 395 -29.23 8.92 -39.70
N ASP A 396 -30.05 9.77 -39.15
CA ASP A 396 -31.47 9.82 -39.39
C ASP A 396 -31.95 11.21 -39.89
N SER A 397 -33.22 11.44 -39.96
CA SER A 397 -33.80 12.73 -40.34
C SER A 397 -34.32 13.43 -39.11
N ALA A 398 -33.81 14.65 -38.87
CA ALA A 398 -34.33 15.49 -37.78
C ALA A 398 -35.83 15.68 -37.88
N ASN A 399 -36.52 15.47 -36.78
CA ASN A 399 -37.99 15.60 -36.68
C ASN A 399 -38.36 16.05 -35.25
N PRO A 400 -39.65 16.37 -34.96
CA PRO A 400 -40.04 16.82 -33.62
C PRO A 400 -39.79 15.84 -32.48
N ALA A 401 -39.69 14.52 -32.77
CA ALA A 401 -39.34 13.51 -31.76
C ALA A 401 -37.83 13.35 -31.56
N GLY A 402 -37.01 13.85 -32.52
CA GLY A 402 -35.55 13.83 -32.49
C GLY A 402 -34.99 14.99 -33.33
N PRO A 403 -34.54 16.09 -32.70
CA PRO A 403 -34.20 17.34 -33.40
C PRO A 403 -32.84 17.30 -34.10
N THR A 404 -32.04 16.26 -33.88
CA THR A 404 -30.71 16.09 -34.52
C THR A 404 -30.76 14.96 -35.53
N SER A 405 -29.77 14.91 -36.39
CA SER A 405 -29.62 13.84 -37.39
C SER A 405 -28.78 12.67 -36.91
N THR A 406 -28.45 12.62 -35.60
CA THR A 406 -27.58 11.62 -35.00
C THR A 406 -28.22 10.97 -33.76
N ASP A 407 -29.45 11.36 -33.42
CA ASP A 407 -30.13 10.86 -32.22
C ASP A 407 -30.84 9.53 -32.44
N GLY A 408 -30.96 9.04 -33.65
CA GLY A 408 -31.54 7.73 -33.96
C GLY A 408 -33.04 7.64 -33.72
N CYS A 409 -33.75 8.78 -33.58
CA CYS A 409 -35.18 8.81 -33.25
C CYS A 409 -36.09 8.52 -34.47
N SER A 410 -35.53 8.37 -35.66
CA SER A 410 -36.25 7.98 -36.88
C SER A 410 -35.45 6.97 -37.71
N ALA A 411 -36.06 6.47 -38.78
CA ALA A 411 -35.39 5.50 -39.65
C ALA A 411 -34.08 6.09 -40.23
N PHE A 412 -33.04 5.30 -40.21
CA PHE A 412 -31.72 5.74 -40.65
C PHE A 412 -31.68 5.99 -42.15
N THR A 413 -31.04 7.09 -42.52
CA THR A 413 -30.84 7.50 -43.91
C THR A 413 -29.61 6.89 -44.58
N ASN A 414 -28.63 6.43 -43.75
CA ASN A 414 -27.37 5.81 -44.18
C ASN A 414 -27.32 4.28 -43.96
N VAL A 415 -28.42 3.59 -44.22
CA VAL A 415 -28.58 2.13 -44.02
C VAL A 415 -27.41 1.33 -44.56
N ALA A 416 -26.90 1.65 -45.74
CA ALA A 416 -25.78 0.92 -46.35
C ALA A 416 -24.49 0.97 -45.55
N SER A 417 -24.25 2.05 -44.78
CA SER A 417 -23.07 2.21 -43.90
C SER A 417 -23.29 1.52 -42.58
N VAL A 418 -24.50 1.45 -42.07
CA VAL A 418 -24.84 0.84 -40.77
C VAL A 418 -24.94 -0.67 -40.84
N ASN A 419 -25.36 -1.21 -41.98
CA ASN A 419 -25.58 -2.63 -42.18
C ASN A 419 -24.26 -3.43 -41.93
N GLY A 420 -24.31 -4.35 -40.96
CA GLY A 420 -23.17 -5.19 -40.54
C GLY A 420 -22.14 -4.51 -39.64
N ASN A 421 -22.34 -3.24 -39.25
CA ASN A 421 -21.48 -2.46 -38.36
C ASN A 421 -22.17 -2.13 -37.03
N ILE A 422 -21.42 -1.54 -36.09
CA ILE A 422 -21.93 -1.04 -34.83
C ILE A 422 -22.34 0.42 -35.01
N ALA A 423 -23.60 0.75 -34.72
CA ALA A 423 -24.13 2.10 -34.87
C ALA A 423 -23.82 2.96 -33.63
N LEU A 424 -23.24 4.16 -33.82
CA LEU A 424 -23.11 5.18 -32.77
C LEU A 424 -24.22 6.22 -32.97
N VAL A 425 -25.05 6.39 -31.92
CA VAL A 425 -26.12 7.40 -31.86
C VAL A 425 -26.00 8.24 -30.59
N ASP A 426 -26.62 9.41 -30.56
CA ASP A 426 -26.64 10.27 -29.38
C ASP A 426 -27.89 9.99 -28.53
N ARG A 427 -27.75 10.13 -27.21
CA ARG A 427 -28.91 10.30 -26.33
C ARG A 427 -29.68 11.53 -26.78
N GLY A 428 -31.02 11.45 -26.79
CA GLY A 428 -31.88 12.54 -27.24
C GLY A 428 -33.30 12.38 -26.71
N THR A 429 -34.24 12.94 -27.42
CA THR A 429 -35.63 13.14 -26.96
C THR A 429 -36.50 11.88 -27.00
N CYS A 430 -36.16 10.88 -27.85
CA CYS A 430 -36.94 9.64 -27.93
C CYS A 430 -36.37 8.55 -27.00
N ASP A 431 -37.15 7.49 -26.77
CA ASP A 431 -36.79 6.38 -25.91
C ASP A 431 -35.58 5.58 -26.46
N PHE A 432 -34.79 4.99 -25.58
CA PHE A 432 -33.62 4.17 -25.98
C PHE A 432 -34.04 2.99 -26.86
N VAL A 433 -35.16 2.38 -26.56
CA VAL A 433 -35.71 1.26 -27.37
C VAL A 433 -35.98 1.65 -28.82
N ASP A 434 -36.40 2.89 -29.07
CA ASP A 434 -36.68 3.38 -30.44
C ASP A 434 -35.38 3.56 -31.22
N LYS A 435 -34.32 4.10 -30.58
CA LYS A 435 -32.99 4.26 -31.16
C LYS A 435 -32.41 2.93 -31.62
N VAL A 436 -32.49 1.93 -30.71
CA VAL A 436 -31.94 0.61 -30.97
C VAL A 436 -32.79 -0.15 -32.03
N ALA A 437 -34.10 0.00 -31.99
CA ALA A 437 -34.96 -0.57 -33.00
C ALA A 437 -34.71 0.00 -34.41
N ASN A 438 -34.49 1.32 -34.52
CA ASN A 438 -34.14 1.98 -35.77
C ASN A 438 -32.78 1.54 -36.32
N ALA A 439 -31.79 1.39 -35.44
CA ALA A 439 -30.47 0.86 -35.78
C ALA A 439 -30.56 -0.62 -36.25
N GLN A 440 -31.31 -1.45 -35.54
CA GLN A 440 -31.55 -2.83 -35.92
C GLN A 440 -32.25 -2.93 -37.30
N ALA A 441 -33.26 -2.09 -37.55
CA ALA A 441 -33.93 -2.03 -38.84
C ALA A 441 -32.98 -1.64 -39.98
N ALA A 442 -31.93 -0.87 -39.69
CA ALA A 442 -30.86 -0.53 -40.62
C ALA A 442 -29.77 -1.62 -40.73
N GLY A 443 -29.87 -2.72 -39.98
CA GLY A 443 -28.95 -3.85 -40.04
C GLY A 443 -27.70 -3.69 -39.16
N ALA A 444 -27.75 -2.86 -38.16
CA ALA A 444 -26.68 -2.77 -37.17
C ALA A 444 -26.48 -4.09 -36.41
N THR A 445 -25.25 -4.42 -36.05
CA THR A 445 -24.91 -5.59 -35.23
C THR A 445 -25.01 -5.29 -33.73
N ALA A 446 -24.81 -4.05 -33.33
CA ALA A 446 -24.99 -3.50 -31.98
C ALA A 446 -25.17 -1.99 -32.04
N VAL A 447 -25.53 -1.38 -30.90
CA VAL A 447 -25.67 0.08 -30.79
C VAL A 447 -24.86 0.61 -29.61
N ILE A 448 -24.11 1.67 -29.86
CA ILE A 448 -23.48 2.51 -28.83
C ILE A 448 -24.31 3.79 -28.75
N VAL A 449 -24.87 4.10 -27.58
CA VAL A 449 -25.57 5.37 -27.30
C VAL A 449 -24.65 6.27 -26.51
N ALA A 450 -24.22 7.39 -27.06
CA ALA A 450 -23.40 8.39 -26.37
C ALA A 450 -24.27 9.36 -25.57
N ASN A 451 -23.90 9.64 -24.34
CA ASN A 451 -24.56 10.65 -23.50
C ASN A 451 -24.50 12.05 -24.17
N ASN A 452 -25.50 12.87 -23.96
CA ASN A 452 -25.59 14.26 -24.41
C ASN A 452 -25.43 15.27 -23.25
N ALA A 453 -25.25 14.79 -22.03
CA ALA A 453 -25.13 15.63 -20.84
C ALA A 453 -24.20 14.95 -19.78
N GLY A 454 -22.91 15.25 -19.86
CA GLY A 454 -21.90 14.78 -18.89
C GLY A 454 -21.51 13.30 -19.05
N GLU A 455 -20.74 12.82 -18.06
CA GLU A 455 -20.10 11.49 -18.10
C GLU A 455 -20.90 10.41 -17.37
N ASN A 456 -21.98 10.75 -16.69
CA ASN A 456 -22.77 9.78 -15.92
C ASN A 456 -23.34 8.69 -16.83
N LEU A 457 -22.99 7.45 -16.53
CA LEU A 457 -23.50 6.28 -17.22
C LEU A 457 -24.93 5.97 -16.75
N VAL A 458 -25.80 5.65 -17.69
CA VAL A 458 -27.20 5.32 -17.44
C VAL A 458 -27.48 3.93 -17.96
N SER A 459 -28.00 3.03 -17.11
CA SER A 459 -28.60 1.80 -17.60
C SER A 459 -29.84 2.14 -18.44
N MET A 460 -29.81 1.76 -19.70
CA MET A 460 -30.85 2.12 -20.65
C MET A 460 -32.12 1.32 -20.37
N GLY A 461 -33.18 2.00 -19.87
CA GLY A 461 -34.49 1.42 -19.61
C GLY A 461 -35.38 1.28 -20.85
N GLY A 462 -36.47 0.53 -20.71
CA GLY A 462 -37.47 0.30 -21.72
C GLY A 462 -37.75 -1.19 -21.96
N THR A 463 -38.81 -1.49 -22.69
CA THR A 463 -39.17 -2.89 -23.09
C THR A 463 -39.56 -2.95 -24.54
N ASN A 464 -38.88 -3.77 -25.32
CA ASN A 464 -39.23 -4.13 -26.69
C ASN A 464 -38.76 -5.55 -27.00
N PRO A 465 -39.63 -6.53 -27.00
CA PRO A 465 -39.24 -7.95 -27.20
C PRO A 465 -38.74 -8.26 -28.63
N PHE A 466 -38.85 -7.31 -29.57
CA PHE A 466 -38.40 -7.50 -30.95
C PHE A 466 -36.95 -6.99 -31.19
N ILE A 467 -36.30 -6.42 -30.15
CA ILE A 467 -34.89 -6.07 -30.24
C ILE A 467 -34.05 -7.30 -30.02
N THR A 468 -33.26 -7.64 -31.04
CA THR A 468 -32.40 -8.85 -31.09
C THR A 468 -30.90 -8.51 -31.19
N ILE A 469 -30.54 -7.24 -31.12
CA ILE A 469 -29.14 -6.75 -31.08
C ILE A 469 -28.82 -6.13 -29.72
N PRO A 470 -27.60 -6.31 -29.19
CA PRO A 470 -27.19 -5.71 -27.93
C PRO A 470 -26.93 -4.21 -28.06
N SER A 471 -27.01 -3.48 -26.93
CA SER A 471 -26.71 -2.06 -26.91
C SER A 471 -26.01 -1.66 -25.60
N ILE A 472 -25.14 -0.64 -25.69
CA ILE A 472 -24.42 -0.05 -24.58
C ILE A 472 -24.57 1.48 -24.57
N PHE A 473 -24.36 2.06 -23.39
CA PHE A 473 -24.37 3.52 -23.16
C PHE A 473 -23.00 3.97 -22.67
N ILE A 474 -22.48 5.08 -23.21
CA ILE A 474 -21.16 5.65 -22.88
C ILE A 474 -21.28 7.12 -22.50
N GLY A 475 -20.24 7.67 -21.85
CA GLY A 475 -20.13 9.09 -21.50
C GLY A 475 -20.11 10.04 -22.70
N GLN A 476 -20.32 11.31 -22.45
CA GLN A 476 -20.38 12.34 -23.48
C GLN A 476 -19.02 12.56 -24.15
N SER A 477 -17.95 12.64 -23.37
CA SER A 477 -16.60 12.84 -23.90
C SER A 477 -16.12 11.65 -24.71
N ASP A 478 -16.41 10.44 -24.27
CA ASP A 478 -16.07 9.20 -24.97
C ASP A 478 -16.80 9.11 -26.31
N GLY A 479 -18.11 9.44 -26.30
CA GLY A 479 -18.91 9.51 -27.52
C GLY A 479 -18.37 10.54 -28.51
N ALA A 480 -17.99 11.72 -28.05
CA ALA A 480 -17.39 12.76 -28.87
C ALA A 480 -16.04 12.35 -29.45
N LEU A 481 -15.19 11.68 -28.61
CA LEU A 481 -13.90 11.17 -29.03
C LEU A 481 -14.03 10.11 -30.14
N ILE A 482 -14.89 9.14 -29.95
CA ILE A 482 -15.17 8.11 -30.96
C ILE A 482 -15.72 8.75 -32.23
N ARG A 483 -16.66 9.68 -32.11
CA ARG A 483 -17.30 10.36 -33.25
C ARG A 483 -16.27 11.15 -34.09
N SER A 484 -15.31 11.80 -33.46
CA SER A 484 -14.26 12.57 -34.17
C SER A 484 -13.28 11.68 -34.94
N ASN A 485 -13.28 10.37 -34.70
CA ASN A 485 -12.39 9.38 -35.31
C ASN A 485 -13.13 8.36 -36.19
N LEU A 486 -14.43 8.53 -36.42
CA LEU A 486 -15.22 7.61 -37.26
C LEU A 486 -14.59 7.38 -38.63
N GLY A 487 -14.75 6.16 -39.14
CA GLY A 487 -14.11 5.67 -40.36
C GLY A 487 -12.82 4.88 -40.14
N SER A 488 -12.28 4.92 -38.93
CA SER A 488 -11.12 4.12 -38.56
C SER A 488 -11.29 3.45 -37.18
N VAL A 489 -12.46 3.55 -36.54
CA VAL A 489 -12.72 3.02 -35.21
C VAL A 489 -13.24 1.59 -35.30
N ASP A 490 -12.44 0.65 -34.76
CA ASP A 490 -12.86 -0.71 -34.49
C ASP A 490 -12.92 -0.92 -32.98
N VAL A 491 -13.95 -1.59 -32.51
CA VAL A 491 -14.21 -1.81 -31.11
C VAL A 491 -14.50 -3.29 -30.79
N SER A 492 -14.35 -3.62 -29.53
CA SER A 492 -14.89 -4.83 -28.90
C SER A 492 -15.86 -4.41 -27.79
N LEU A 493 -17.09 -4.87 -27.87
CA LEU A 493 -18.09 -4.73 -26.81
C LEU A 493 -17.97 -5.94 -25.90
N ASN A 494 -17.44 -5.73 -24.70
CA ASN A 494 -17.16 -6.80 -23.76
C ASN A 494 -18.37 -6.96 -22.81
N PRO A 495 -18.87 -8.20 -22.61
CA PRO A 495 -19.93 -8.46 -21.65
C PRO A 495 -19.46 -8.10 -20.25
N SER A 496 -20.42 -7.79 -19.39
CA SER A 496 -20.16 -7.67 -17.96
C SER A 496 -19.57 -8.99 -17.45
N VAL A 497 -18.38 -8.90 -16.84
CA VAL A 497 -17.78 -10.02 -16.11
C VAL A 497 -18.04 -9.78 -14.63
N MET A 498 -18.67 -10.74 -13.97
CA MET A 498 -18.83 -10.65 -12.52
C MET A 498 -17.48 -10.46 -11.84
N ARG A 499 -17.41 -9.53 -10.91
CA ARG A 499 -16.26 -9.31 -10.05
C ARG A 499 -16.50 -9.97 -8.69
N ASP A 500 -15.47 -10.46 -8.10
CA ASP A 500 -15.52 -11.19 -6.84
C ASP A 500 -15.06 -10.26 -5.70
N GLY A 501 -15.97 -9.97 -4.75
CA GLY A 501 -15.66 -9.16 -3.57
C GLY A 501 -14.52 -9.73 -2.73
N SER A 502 -14.38 -11.06 -2.70
CA SER A 502 -13.29 -11.73 -1.96
C SER A 502 -11.88 -11.47 -2.54
N MET A 503 -11.79 -10.85 -3.73
CA MET A 503 -10.52 -10.44 -4.35
C MET A 503 -10.19 -8.97 -4.10
N ASP A 504 -11.06 -8.23 -3.43
CA ASP A 504 -10.85 -6.83 -3.03
C ASP A 504 -10.60 -6.75 -1.52
N ALA A 505 -9.32 -6.66 -1.14
CA ALA A 505 -8.93 -6.60 0.26
C ALA A 505 -9.43 -5.30 0.94
N GLY A 506 -9.65 -4.23 0.19
CA GLY A 506 -10.25 -3.02 0.72
C GLY A 506 -11.66 -3.28 1.25
N ILE A 507 -12.46 -4.07 0.52
CA ILE A 507 -13.80 -4.48 0.98
C ILE A 507 -13.69 -5.46 2.15
N ILE A 508 -12.77 -6.44 2.10
CA ILE A 508 -12.57 -7.39 3.22
C ILE A 508 -12.22 -6.65 4.51
N LEU A 509 -11.33 -5.65 4.44
CA LEU A 509 -10.92 -4.82 5.58
C LEU A 509 -12.07 -3.93 6.08
N HIS A 510 -12.89 -3.40 5.17
CA HIS A 510 -14.09 -2.66 5.51
C HIS A 510 -15.07 -3.55 6.31
N GLU A 511 -15.38 -4.74 5.81
CA GLU A 511 -16.28 -5.66 6.49
C GLU A 511 -15.73 -6.12 7.85
N TYR A 512 -14.44 -6.45 7.91
CA TYR A 512 -13.80 -6.77 9.20
C TYR A 512 -13.86 -5.60 10.18
N GLY A 513 -13.77 -4.36 9.67
CA GLY A 513 -13.91 -3.12 10.43
C GLY A 513 -15.25 -3.00 11.18
N HIS A 514 -16.35 -3.51 10.62
CA HIS A 514 -17.62 -3.60 11.33
C HIS A 514 -17.53 -4.51 12.56
N GLY A 515 -16.82 -5.63 12.44
CA GLY A 515 -16.53 -6.51 13.57
C GLY A 515 -15.79 -5.79 14.70
N VAL A 516 -14.74 -5.06 14.35
CA VAL A 516 -13.90 -4.28 15.27
C VAL A 516 -14.72 -3.18 15.95
N SER A 517 -15.32 -2.30 15.15
CA SER A 517 -16.04 -1.11 15.67
C SER A 517 -17.22 -1.49 16.56
N ASN A 518 -18.00 -2.52 16.18
CA ASN A 518 -19.14 -2.98 16.96
C ASN A 518 -18.73 -3.63 18.30
N ARG A 519 -17.62 -4.37 18.37
CA ARG A 519 -17.15 -5.01 19.61
C ARG A 519 -16.40 -4.05 20.53
N LEU A 520 -15.70 -3.06 19.97
CA LEU A 520 -15.00 -2.04 20.79
C LEU A 520 -15.97 -1.04 21.39
N THR A 521 -17.00 -0.61 20.63
CA THR A 521 -17.99 0.35 21.11
C THR A 521 -18.99 -0.32 22.04
N GLY A 522 -18.94 -0.01 23.34
CA GLY A 522 -19.76 -0.63 24.38
C GLY A 522 -19.21 -1.93 24.95
N GLY A 523 -18.07 -2.40 24.43
CA GLY A 523 -17.31 -3.59 24.89
C GLY A 523 -17.79 -4.89 24.26
N ALA A 524 -16.92 -5.91 24.34
CA ALA A 524 -17.06 -7.22 23.70
C ALA A 524 -18.42 -7.90 23.87
N ALA A 525 -19.04 -7.78 25.04
CA ALA A 525 -20.33 -8.39 25.35
C ALA A 525 -21.54 -7.60 24.79
N ASN A 526 -21.34 -6.43 24.16
CA ASN A 526 -22.42 -5.53 23.73
C ASN A 526 -22.16 -4.95 22.35
N SER A 527 -22.25 -5.78 21.32
CA SER A 527 -21.99 -5.40 19.92
C SER A 527 -23.13 -4.56 19.27
N GLY A 528 -24.17 -4.16 20.02
CA GLY A 528 -25.31 -3.39 19.48
C GLY A 528 -25.19 -1.88 19.64
N CYS A 529 -24.02 -1.35 19.99
CA CYS A 529 -23.83 0.07 20.32
C CYS A 529 -23.57 0.99 19.11
N LEU A 530 -23.74 0.51 17.88
CA LEU A 530 -23.67 1.29 16.64
C LEU A 530 -24.96 1.12 15.79
N SER A 531 -26.13 1.18 16.44
CA SER A 531 -27.42 0.88 15.80
C SER A 531 -28.27 2.13 15.49
N ALA A 532 -27.99 3.28 16.09
CA ALA A 532 -28.67 4.54 15.77
C ALA A 532 -28.11 5.13 14.46
N ILE A 533 -28.85 6.02 13.79
CA ILE A 533 -28.52 6.52 12.43
C ILE A 533 -27.14 7.16 12.36
N GLN A 534 -26.78 8.05 13.28
CA GLN A 534 -25.44 8.66 13.30
C GLN A 534 -24.36 7.59 13.54
N SER A 535 -24.53 6.77 14.56
CA SER A 535 -23.54 5.77 14.96
C SER A 535 -23.40 4.62 13.96
N SER A 536 -24.50 4.17 13.31
CA SER A 536 -24.40 3.16 12.23
C SER A 536 -23.71 3.72 11.00
N GLY A 537 -23.96 5.01 10.67
CA GLY A 537 -23.22 5.69 9.60
C GLY A 537 -21.72 5.81 9.94
N MET A 538 -21.38 6.22 11.16
CA MET A 538 -19.98 6.22 11.59
C MET A 538 -19.35 4.82 11.57
N GLY A 539 -20.13 3.74 11.80
CA GLY A 539 -19.69 2.34 11.61
C GLY A 539 -19.11 2.09 10.22
N GLU A 540 -19.79 2.61 9.18
CA GLU A 540 -19.30 2.60 7.81
C GLU A 540 -17.99 3.41 7.67
N GLY A 541 -17.93 4.56 8.32
CA GLY A 541 -16.77 5.46 8.23
C GLY A 541 -15.52 4.91 8.90
N TRP A 542 -15.62 4.25 10.05
CA TRP A 542 -14.47 3.55 10.63
C TRP A 542 -13.99 2.40 9.74
N SER A 543 -14.92 1.64 9.15
CA SER A 543 -14.62 0.56 8.22
C SER A 543 -13.87 1.07 6.97
N ASP A 544 -14.32 2.19 6.38
CA ASP A 544 -13.61 2.84 5.28
C ASP A 544 -12.20 3.30 5.70
N PHE A 545 -12.07 3.93 6.88
CA PHE A 545 -10.77 4.37 7.39
C PHE A 545 -9.77 3.22 7.50
N PHE A 546 -10.16 2.06 7.97
CA PHE A 546 -9.28 0.89 8.07
C PHE A 546 -8.80 0.40 6.70
N ALA A 547 -9.67 0.41 5.70
CA ALA A 547 -9.28 0.08 4.33
C ALA A 547 -8.32 1.13 3.73
N LEU A 548 -8.59 2.41 3.96
CA LEU A 548 -7.72 3.52 3.52
C LEU A 548 -6.34 3.45 4.17
N PHE A 549 -6.27 3.18 5.47
CA PHE A 549 -5.01 3.00 6.20
C PHE A 549 -4.13 1.93 5.54
N MET A 550 -4.68 0.75 5.29
CA MET A 550 -3.93 -0.37 4.69
C MET A 550 -3.55 -0.15 3.23
N GLY A 551 -4.29 0.68 2.51
CA GLY A 551 -4.00 1.02 1.12
C GLY A 551 -3.01 2.16 0.94
N THR A 552 -2.61 2.88 2.00
CA THR A 552 -1.69 4.02 1.90
C THR A 552 -0.25 3.58 1.66
N ARG A 553 0.46 4.33 0.83
CA ARG A 553 1.82 4.01 0.35
C ARG A 553 2.81 5.07 0.78
N VAL A 554 4.06 4.67 0.94
CA VAL A 554 5.17 5.61 1.07
C VAL A 554 5.20 6.57 -0.12
N GLY A 555 5.16 7.87 0.16
CA GLY A 555 5.13 8.91 -0.85
C GLY A 555 3.74 9.36 -1.29
N ASP A 556 2.66 8.76 -0.79
CA ASP A 556 1.32 9.33 -0.92
C ASP A 556 1.24 10.66 -0.15
N ILE A 557 0.35 11.52 -0.56
CA ILE A 557 0.09 12.83 0.07
C ILE A 557 -1.41 12.99 0.35
N GLY A 558 -1.75 13.74 1.38
CA GLY A 558 -3.14 13.91 1.83
C GLY A 558 -4.08 14.47 0.76
N THR A 559 -3.60 15.37 -0.09
CA THR A 559 -4.35 15.95 -1.21
C THR A 559 -4.55 14.98 -2.39
N GLY A 560 -3.84 13.84 -2.39
CA GLY A 560 -4.04 12.78 -3.38
C GLY A 560 -5.41 12.11 -3.23
N THR A 561 -5.96 11.63 -4.35
CA THR A 561 -7.24 10.90 -4.35
C THR A 561 -7.06 9.46 -3.92
N ARG A 562 -7.92 8.97 -3.05
CA ARG A 562 -8.00 7.57 -2.67
C ARG A 562 -9.41 7.04 -2.86
N LEU A 563 -9.54 5.86 -3.47
CA LEU A 563 -10.83 5.24 -3.79
C LEU A 563 -11.03 3.96 -2.99
N LEU A 564 -12.28 3.61 -2.75
CA LEU A 564 -12.69 2.32 -2.21
C LEU A 564 -13.51 1.57 -3.27
N GLY A 565 -13.24 0.28 -3.47
CA GLY A 565 -14.06 -0.59 -4.32
C GLY A 565 -13.99 -0.32 -5.83
N SER A 566 -12.95 0.34 -6.34
CA SER A 566 -12.79 0.57 -7.79
C SER A 566 -12.72 -0.75 -8.58
N TYR A 567 -12.06 -1.78 -8.02
CA TYR A 567 -11.97 -3.10 -8.65
C TYR A 567 -13.34 -3.75 -8.82
N ILE A 568 -14.14 -3.85 -7.76
CA ILE A 568 -15.45 -4.51 -7.81
C ILE A 568 -16.43 -3.80 -8.75
N LEU A 569 -16.26 -2.48 -8.93
CA LEU A 569 -17.03 -1.69 -9.88
C LEU A 569 -16.47 -1.71 -11.30
N SER A 570 -15.36 -2.41 -11.54
CA SER A 570 -14.65 -2.41 -12.83
C SER A 570 -14.27 -1.01 -13.32
N GLN A 571 -13.92 -0.11 -12.39
CA GLN A 571 -13.47 1.24 -12.66
C GLN A 571 -11.93 1.31 -12.74
N PRO A 572 -11.37 2.26 -13.50
CA PRO A 572 -9.93 2.51 -13.47
C PRO A 572 -9.50 3.06 -12.10
N PRO A 573 -8.20 3.00 -11.75
CA PRO A 573 -7.68 3.49 -10.47
C PRO A 573 -7.96 4.98 -10.16
N ASN A 574 -8.33 5.77 -11.18
CA ASN A 574 -8.75 7.17 -11.07
C ASN A 574 -10.25 7.36 -11.31
N GLY A 575 -11.06 6.31 -11.13
CA GLY A 575 -12.52 6.37 -11.22
C GLY A 575 -13.15 7.11 -10.05
N GLN A 576 -14.42 6.83 -9.78
CA GLN A 576 -15.17 7.42 -8.67
C GLN A 576 -15.10 6.56 -7.39
N GLY A 577 -14.99 5.22 -7.53
CA GLY A 577 -15.14 4.28 -6.42
C GLY A 577 -16.60 4.07 -5.99
N LEU A 578 -16.79 3.44 -4.84
CA LEU A 578 -18.12 3.17 -4.25
C LEU A 578 -18.74 4.41 -3.60
N ARG A 579 -17.95 5.39 -3.22
CA ARG A 579 -18.39 6.55 -2.47
C ARG A 579 -18.78 7.70 -3.39
N SER A 580 -19.49 8.68 -2.83
CA SER A 580 -19.98 9.83 -3.60
C SER A 580 -18.84 10.74 -4.09
N GLN A 581 -17.75 10.79 -3.32
CA GLN A 581 -16.52 11.52 -3.62
C GLN A 581 -15.29 10.67 -3.25
N PRO A 582 -14.14 10.85 -3.92
CA PRO A 582 -12.89 10.22 -3.49
C PRO A 582 -12.41 10.81 -2.17
N TYR A 583 -11.73 10.01 -1.35
CA TYR A 583 -11.08 10.51 -0.13
C TYR A 583 -9.88 11.37 -0.48
N SER A 584 -9.84 12.59 0.04
CA SER A 584 -8.77 13.56 -0.15
C SER A 584 -8.85 14.65 0.92
N THR A 585 -7.71 15.20 1.33
CA THR A 585 -7.67 16.39 2.19
C THR A 585 -7.85 17.69 1.41
N ASP A 586 -7.83 17.63 0.06
CA ASP A 586 -8.16 18.78 -0.79
C ASP A 586 -9.67 19.01 -0.82
N MET A 587 -10.12 20.11 -0.22
CA MET A 587 -11.51 20.52 -0.14
C MET A 587 -12.18 20.79 -1.50
N THR A 588 -11.41 20.89 -2.59
CA THR A 588 -11.97 20.98 -3.95
C THR A 588 -12.22 19.62 -4.57
N THR A 589 -11.56 18.59 -4.08
CA THR A 589 -11.69 17.18 -4.49
C THR A 589 -12.71 16.44 -3.65
N ASN A 590 -12.67 16.63 -2.32
CA ASN A 590 -13.66 16.11 -1.38
C ASN A 590 -14.20 17.27 -0.55
N THR A 591 -15.43 17.66 -0.83
CA THR A 591 -16.09 18.83 -0.24
C THR A 591 -16.89 18.49 1.03
N LEU A 592 -16.95 17.23 1.43
CA LEU A 592 -17.79 16.75 2.52
C LEU A 592 -17.41 17.38 3.86
N THR A 593 -18.43 17.89 4.56
CA THR A 593 -18.33 18.44 5.92
C THR A 593 -19.48 17.91 6.78
N LEU A 594 -19.51 18.25 8.04
CA LEU A 594 -20.51 17.74 9.00
C LEU A 594 -21.96 17.94 8.52
N VAL A 595 -22.28 19.06 7.88
CA VAL A 595 -23.68 19.35 7.44
C VAL A 595 -24.17 18.36 6.39
N ASP A 596 -23.27 17.75 5.62
CA ASP A 596 -23.65 16.82 4.57
C ASP A 596 -24.34 15.56 5.09
N ILE A 597 -24.17 15.20 6.37
CA ILE A 597 -24.89 14.06 6.95
C ILE A 597 -26.41 14.25 6.92
N GLU A 598 -26.92 15.49 6.90
CA GLU A 598 -28.36 15.79 6.89
C GLU A 598 -29.05 15.28 5.62
N THR A 599 -28.32 15.20 4.51
CA THR A 599 -28.84 14.82 3.18
C THR A 599 -28.18 13.56 2.60
N ALA A 600 -27.19 13.00 3.30
CA ALA A 600 -26.44 11.82 2.85
C ALA A 600 -27.32 10.56 2.78
N ASN A 601 -26.98 9.66 1.88
CA ASN A 601 -27.55 8.32 1.85
C ASN A 601 -27.17 7.54 3.12
N GLN A 602 -28.14 6.89 3.73
CA GLN A 602 -27.95 6.13 4.98
C GLN A 602 -27.67 4.65 4.66
N PRO A 603 -26.74 3.98 5.38
CA PRO A 603 -25.78 4.56 6.35
C PRO A 603 -24.50 5.06 5.68
N HIS A 604 -24.17 4.60 4.45
CA HIS A 604 -22.87 4.75 3.80
C HIS A 604 -22.45 6.21 3.58
N GLY A 605 -23.34 7.08 3.08
CA GLY A 605 -23.02 8.48 2.86
C GLY A 605 -22.75 9.27 4.15
N ILE A 606 -23.39 8.87 5.26
CA ILE A 606 -23.05 9.41 6.59
C ILE A 606 -21.63 8.95 6.98
N GLY A 607 -21.28 7.70 6.68
CA GLY A 607 -19.96 7.14 6.90
C GLY A 607 -18.85 7.84 6.11
N GLU A 608 -19.15 8.26 4.86
CA GLU A 608 -18.19 9.01 4.04
C GLU A 608 -17.75 10.32 4.73
N VAL A 609 -18.66 11.02 5.38
CA VAL A 609 -18.35 12.24 6.14
C VAL A 609 -17.44 11.93 7.32
N TRP A 610 -17.73 10.86 8.06
CA TRP A 610 -16.91 10.46 9.21
C TRP A 610 -15.52 9.98 8.79
N ALA A 611 -15.43 9.12 7.79
CA ALA A 611 -14.15 8.65 7.24
C ALA A 611 -13.31 9.80 6.68
N THR A 612 -13.95 10.81 6.06
CA THR A 612 -13.27 12.01 5.57
C THR A 612 -12.66 12.80 6.72
N ALA A 613 -13.38 12.96 7.85
CA ALA A 613 -12.84 13.63 9.03
C ALA A 613 -11.66 12.84 9.66
N LEU A 614 -11.76 11.51 9.73
CA LEU A 614 -10.65 10.66 10.21
C LEU A 614 -9.46 10.68 9.25
N TRP A 615 -9.70 10.85 7.94
CA TRP A 615 -8.65 10.97 6.93
C TRP A 615 -7.86 12.27 7.06
N GLU A 616 -8.52 13.37 7.49
CA GLU A 616 -7.82 14.58 7.89
C GLU A 616 -6.93 14.32 9.12
N VAL A 617 -7.45 13.65 10.17
CA VAL A 617 -6.65 13.30 11.36
C VAL A 617 -5.43 12.46 10.98
N PHE A 618 -5.62 11.48 10.08
CA PHE A 618 -4.52 10.65 9.60
C PHE A 618 -3.41 11.49 8.96
N TRP A 619 -3.75 12.37 8.03
CA TRP A 619 -2.75 13.16 7.30
C TRP A 619 -2.12 14.26 8.13
N GLU A 620 -2.87 14.92 9.01
CA GLU A 620 -2.29 15.87 9.96
C GLU A 620 -1.20 15.22 10.83
N LEU A 621 -1.42 13.99 11.26
CA LEU A 621 -0.43 13.25 12.04
C LEU A 621 0.71 12.71 11.18
N VAL A 622 0.45 12.26 9.95
CA VAL A 622 1.49 11.83 9.01
C VAL A 622 2.39 13.01 8.61
N ASP A 623 1.81 14.18 8.34
CA ASP A 623 2.56 15.37 7.98
C ASP A 623 3.45 15.85 9.15
N ALA A 624 2.99 15.67 10.39
CA ALA A 624 3.75 16.03 11.59
C ALA A 624 4.83 15.00 12.00
N HIS A 625 4.57 13.71 11.83
CA HIS A 625 5.42 12.64 12.40
C HIS A 625 6.02 11.71 11.34
N GLY A 626 5.70 11.91 10.06
CA GLY A 626 6.09 11.04 8.98
C GLY A 626 5.24 9.78 8.87
N PHE A 627 5.38 9.11 7.72
CA PHE A 627 4.73 7.83 7.45
C PHE A 627 5.70 6.67 7.72
N ASP A 628 5.31 5.71 8.57
CA ASP A 628 6.07 4.50 8.81
C ASP A 628 5.46 3.34 8.02
N SER A 629 6.29 2.65 7.24
CA SER A 629 5.87 1.48 6.45
C SER A 629 5.60 0.23 7.28
N ASP A 630 6.10 0.17 8.52
CA ASP A 630 5.72 -0.88 9.46
C ASP A 630 4.38 -0.53 10.11
N VAL A 631 3.31 -1.05 9.50
CA VAL A 631 1.94 -0.84 9.98
C VAL A 631 1.61 -1.60 11.26
N TYR A 632 2.46 -2.55 11.71
CA TYR A 632 2.24 -3.36 12.91
C TYR A 632 2.87 -2.76 14.16
N GLU A 633 4.14 -2.38 14.11
CA GLU A 633 4.93 -1.92 15.25
C GLU A 633 5.61 -0.56 15.02
N GLY A 634 5.31 0.10 13.89
CA GLY A 634 5.85 1.41 13.55
C GLY A 634 5.43 2.52 14.51
N THR A 635 6.10 3.66 14.41
CA THR A 635 5.89 4.83 15.28
C THR A 635 5.56 6.10 14.51
N GLY A 636 5.21 5.98 13.23
CA GLY A 636 4.82 7.11 12.39
C GLY A 636 3.47 7.72 12.75
N GLY A 637 3.16 8.84 12.13
CA GLY A 637 1.85 9.50 12.28
C GLY A 637 0.68 8.62 11.87
N ASN A 638 0.87 7.74 10.87
CA ASN A 638 -0.12 6.74 10.49
C ASN A 638 -0.41 5.73 11.61
N ASN A 639 0.62 5.23 12.30
CA ASN A 639 0.44 4.30 13.43
C ASN A 639 -0.26 5.02 14.60
N LEU A 640 0.10 6.26 14.88
CA LEU A 640 -0.55 7.07 15.90
C LEU A 640 -2.04 7.29 15.54
N ALA A 641 -2.37 7.67 14.30
CA ALA A 641 -3.75 7.84 13.87
C ALA A 641 -4.60 6.58 14.06
N MET A 642 -4.07 5.40 13.68
CA MET A 642 -4.73 4.12 13.91
C MET A 642 -4.97 3.89 15.41
N GLN A 643 -3.99 4.13 16.25
CA GLN A 643 -4.13 3.95 17.70
C GLN A 643 -5.20 4.89 18.28
N LEU A 644 -5.24 6.16 17.84
CA LEU A 644 -6.25 7.13 18.29
C LEU A 644 -7.66 6.68 17.90
N VAL A 645 -7.85 6.15 16.71
CA VAL A 645 -9.15 5.63 16.25
C VAL A 645 -9.55 4.41 17.07
N MET A 646 -8.66 3.47 17.28
CA MET A 646 -8.93 2.24 18.03
C MET A 646 -9.26 2.51 19.51
N ASP A 647 -8.54 3.41 20.15
CA ASP A 647 -8.83 3.80 21.53
C ASP A 647 -10.06 4.72 21.61
N GLY A 648 -10.30 5.58 20.62
CA GLY A 648 -11.53 6.35 20.49
C GLY A 648 -12.78 5.47 20.46
N LEU A 649 -12.74 4.35 19.70
CA LEU A 649 -13.82 3.36 19.67
C LEU A 649 -14.11 2.75 21.06
N LYS A 650 -13.09 2.52 21.88
CA LYS A 650 -13.24 2.00 23.25
C LYS A 650 -13.76 3.06 24.23
N LEU A 651 -13.46 4.33 23.99
CA LEU A 651 -13.76 5.44 24.89
C LEU A 651 -15.13 6.07 24.64
N GLN A 652 -15.68 5.92 23.43
CA GLN A 652 -16.96 6.52 23.08
C GLN A 652 -18.16 5.85 23.77
N THR A 653 -19.26 6.59 23.86
CA THR A 653 -20.52 6.11 24.43
C THR A 653 -21.21 5.09 23.53
N CYS A 654 -22.13 4.29 24.06
CA CYS A 654 -23.01 3.44 23.25
C CYS A 654 -23.95 4.32 22.40
N ASN A 655 -24.02 4.07 21.09
CA ASN A 655 -24.70 4.87 20.10
C ASN A 655 -24.20 6.33 20.07
N PRO A 656 -22.92 6.58 19.86
CA PRO A 656 -22.35 7.91 19.89
C PRO A 656 -22.92 8.80 18.78
N THR A 657 -23.00 10.09 19.06
CA THR A 657 -23.13 11.14 18.06
C THR A 657 -21.76 11.48 17.45
N PHE A 658 -21.72 12.21 16.34
CA PHE A 658 -20.47 12.67 15.73
C PHE A 658 -19.57 13.46 16.70
N ILE A 659 -20.18 14.29 17.55
CA ILE A 659 -19.45 15.07 18.56
C ILE A 659 -18.87 14.16 19.64
N GLU A 660 -19.62 13.18 20.14
CA GLU A 660 -19.13 12.23 21.16
C GLU A 660 -18.03 11.35 20.61
N ALA A 661 -18.10 10.94 19.33
CA ALA A 661 -17.06 10.17 18.67
C ALA A 661 -15.79 11.01 18.44
N ARG A 662 -15.91 12.29 17.99
CA ARG A 662 -14.80 13.24 17.93
C ARG A 662 -14.12 13.40 19.28
N ASP A 663 -14.90 13.66 20.32
CA ASP A 663 -14.40 13.90 21.66
C ASP A 663 -13.70 12.66 22.24
N ALA A 664 -14.14 11.45 21.84
CA ALA A 664 -13.46 10.20 22.22
C ALA A 664 -12.09 10.04 21.56
N VAL A 665 -11.93 10.45 20.29
CA VAL A 665 -10.63 10.47 19.61
C VAL A 665 -9.69 11.50 20.26
N LEU A 666 -10.19 12.68 20.60
CA LEU A 666 -9.44 13.71 21.33
C LEU A 666 -9.05 13.24 22.74
N LEU A 667 -9.91 12.49 23.41
CA LEU A 667 -9.59 11.89 24.71
C LEU A 667 -8.54 10.78 24.58
N ALA A 668 -8.58 9.99 23.51
CA ALA A 668 -7.56 9.01 23.21
C ALA A 668 -6.20 9.68 23.02
N GLU A 669 -6.15 10.78 22.28
CA GLU A 669 -4.94 11.56 22.07
C GLU A 669 -4.36 12.09 23.40
N SER A 670 -5.20 12.73 24.23
CA SER A 670 -4.79 13.20 25.55
C SER A 670 -4.20 12.08 26.43
N ASN A 671 -4.78 10.88 26.36
CA ASN A 671 -4.30 9.73 27.14
C ASN A 671 -2.98 9.13 26.63
N ILE A 672 -2.69 9.21 25.33
CA ILE A 672 -1.52 8.59 24.69
C ILE A 672 -0.35 9.54 24.65
N THR A 673 -0.55 10.82 24.31
CA THR A 673 0.52 11.78 24.04
C THR A 673 0.56 12.96 25.00
N ASP A 674 -0.22 12.96 26.09
CA ASP A 674 -0.34 14.08 27.02
C ASP A 674 -0.71 15.41 26.33
N GLU A 675 -1.62 15.38 25.36
CA GLU A 675 -2.13 16.52 24.57
C GLU A 675 -1.12 17.16 23.59
N ILE A 676 -0.01 16.51 23.29
CA ILE A 676 1.01 17.05 22.38
C ILE A 676 0.44 17.26 20.96
N ASN A 677 -0.40 16.34 20.47
CA ASN A 677 -1.01 16.40 19.14
C ASN A 677 -2.46 16.89 19.17
N GLN A 678 -2.94 17.38 20.32
CA GLN A 678 -4.35 17.73 20.53
C GLN A 678 -4.82 18.76 19.49
N CYS A 679 -3.96 19.74 19.18
CA CYS A 679 -4.31 20.81 18.24
C CYS A 679 -4.26 20.36 16.77
N LEU A 680 -3.42 19.39 16.43
CA LEU A 680 -3.45 18.74 15.11
C LEU A 680 -4.79 18.02 14.89
N VAL A 681 -5.20 17.23 15.87
CA VAL A 681 -6.49 16.50 15.81
C VAL A 681 -7.67 17.46 15.77
N TRP A 682 -7.62 18.57 16.54
CA TRP A 682 -8.66 19.61 16.46
C TRP A 682 -8.71 20.29 15.09
N ARG A 683 -7.55 20.59 14.49
CA ARG A 683 -7.45 21.19 13.14
C ARG A 683 -8.10 20.29 12.09
N ALA A 684 -7.78 19.00 12.12
CA ALA A 684 -8.39 18.00 11.25
C ALA A 684 -9.92 18.01 11.34
N PHE A 685 -10.45 17.92 12.54
CA PHE A 685 -11.90 17.93 12.76
C PHE A 685 -12.55 19.26 12.39
N ALA A 686 -11.95 20.39 12.78
CA ALA A 686 -12.46 21.71 12.46
C ALA A 686 -12.54 21.95 10.95
N LYS A 687 -11.54 21.50 10.18
CA LYS A 687 -11.54 21.59 8.72
C LYS A 687 -12.78 20.95 8.07
N ARG A 688 -13.35 19.93 8.69
CA ARG A 688 -14.57 19.23 8.24
C ARG A 688 -15.85 19.64 9.01
N GLY A 689 -15.84 20.83 9.61
CA GLY A 689 -17.02 21.40 10.26
C GLY A 689 -17.29 20.84 11.68
N LEU A 690 -16.36 20.03 12.21
CA LEU A 690 -16.42 19.44 13.56
C LEU A 690 -15.60 20.23 14.58
N GLY A 691 -15.55 21.56 14.46
CA GLY A 691 -14.80 22.45 15.33
C GLY A 691 -15.34 22.54 16.77
N ALA A 692 -14.76 23.44 17.55
CA ALA A 692 -14.97 23.53 18.99
C ALA A 692 -16.44 23.84 19.39
N ALA A 693 -17.15 24.62 18.59
CA ALA A 693 -18.55 24.98 18.83
C ALA A 693 -19.55 24.18 17.95
N ALA A 694 -19.07 23.17 17.20
CA ALA A 694 -19.93 22.32 16.40
C ALA A 694 -20.93 21.55 17.28
N THR A 695 -22.16 21.41 16.80
CA THR A 695 -23.22 20.69 17.51
C THR A 695 -23.95 19.74 16.55
N VAL A 696 -24.40 18.63 17.10
CA VAL A 696 -25.33 17.71 16.44
C VAL A 696 -26.51 17.44 17.37
N SER A 697 -27.58 16.89 16.83
CA SER A 697 -28.71 16.45 17.68
C SER A 697 -28.20 15.46 18.73
N SER A 698 -28.51 15.67 19.99
CA SER A 698 -28.21 14.72 21.08
C SER A 698 -29.00 13.41 20.96
N ASN A 699 -29.99 13.34 20.08
CA ASN A 699 -30.63 12.10 19.69
C ASN A 699 -29.85 11.50 18.50
N PRO A 700 -29.09 10.41 18.68
CA PRO A 700 -28.27 9.84 17.61
C PRO A 700 -29.07 9.28 16.42
N SER A 701 -30.40 9.23 16.53
CA SER A 701 -31.30 8.91 15.41
C SER A 701 -31.80 10.15 14.66
N ASN A 702 -31.21 11.33 14.90
CA ASN A 702 -31.55 12.58 14.20
C ASN A 702 -30.25 13.23 13.65
N LEU A 703 -30.32 13.71 12.42
CA LEU A 703 -29.15 14.21 11.66
C LEU A 703 -29.06 15.76 11.65
N VAL A 704 -29.79 16.47 12.47
CA VAL A 704 -29.73 17.95 12.56
C VAL A 704 -28.37 18.37 13.13
N THR A 705 -27.66 19.24 12.40
CA THR A 705 -26.27 19.65 12.70
C THR A 705 -26.14 21.18 12.73
N SER A 706 -25.08 21.65 13.35
CA SER A 706 -24.57 23.02 13.19
C SER A 706 -23.05 22.94 13.13
N GLU A 707 -22.50 23.20 11.97
CA GLU A 707 -21.05 23.20 11.74
C GLU A 707 -20.35 24.34 12.47
N ASP A 708 -19.14 24.08 12.84
CA ASP A 708 -18.19 25.06 13.32
C ASP A 708 -16.77 24.69 12.81
N PHE A 709 -16.05 25.71 12.37
CA PHE A 709 -14.69 25.56 11.83
C PHE A 709 -13.64 26.19 12.76
N THR A 710 -14.04 26.57 13.98
CA THR A 710 -13.15 27.22 14.94
C THR A 710 -12.42 26.20 15.81
N LEU A 711 -11.17 26.56 16.16
CA LEU A 711 -10.38 25.80 17.11
C LEU A 711 -10.71 26.22 18.55
N PRO A 712 -10.52 25.34 19.55
CA PRO A 712 -10.60 25.75 20.95
C PRO A 712 -9.52 26.79 21.27
N ALA A 713 -9.80 27.64 22.26
CA ALA A 713 -8.89 28.74 22.65
C ALA A 713 -7.49 28.26 23.03
N THR A 714 -7.32 27.03 23.47
CA THR A 714 -6.04 26.38 23.74
C THR A 714 -5.21 26.10 22.49
N CYS A 715 -5.85 26.07 21.31
CA CYS A 715 -5.22 25.84 20.01
C CYS A 715 -5.21 27.10 19.12
N SER A 716 -5.63 28.26 19.65
CA SER A 716 -5.70 29.53 18.89
C SER A 716 -4.36 30.22 18.66
N GLU A 717 -3.30 29.72 19.30
CA GLU A 717 -1.92 30.17 19.10
C GLU A 717 -1.06 29.02 18.56
N PHE A 718 -1.66 28.16 17.75
CA PHE A 718 -1.01 26.95 17.26
C PHE A 718 -0.28 27.25 15.95
N CYS A 719 1.03 26.97 15.93
CA CYS A 719 1.85 27.02 14.74
C CYS A 719 1.25 26.14 13.63
N ALA A 720 1.27 26.62 12.39
CA ALA A 720 0.75 25.94 11.21
C ALA A 720 -0.80 25.97 11.05
N ASP A 721 -1.47 27.00 11.59
CA ASP A 721 -2.91 27.23 11.33
C ASP A 721 -3.16 28.11 10.09
N GLY A 722 -2.10 28.60 9.45
CA GLY A 722 -2.15 29.49 8.28
C GLY A 722 -2.36 30.97 8.63
N VAL A 723 -2.28 31.33 9.92
CA VAL A 723 -2.48 32.70 10.41
C VAL A 723 -1.39 33.05 11.41
N THR A 724 -0.46 33.89 11.06
CA THR A 724 0.56 34.36 12.01
C THR A 724 -0.06 35.05 13.23
N ASN A 725 -0.06 34.37 14.35
CA ASN A 725 -0.66 34.80 15.62
C ASN A 725 0.34 35.59 16.50
N ALA A 726 -0.15 36.10 17.64
CA ALA A 726 0.72 36.82 18.58
C ALA A 726 1.68 35.85 19.27
N GLY A 727 2.99 36.00 19.02
CA GLY A 727 4.03 35.09 19.52
C GLY A 727 4.74 34.29 18.43
N GLU A 728 4.17 34.23 17.23
CA GLU A 728 4.74 33.59 16.06
C GLU A 728 5.53 34.60 15.21
N GLN A 729 6.60 34.11 14.61
CA GLN A 729 7.37 34.92 13.63
C GLN A 729 6.86 34.68 12.20
N CYS A 730 6.28 33.54 11.94
CA CYS A 730 5.70 33.08 10.67
C CYS A 730 4.66 32.01 10.91
N ASP A 731 3.84 31.73 9.91
CA ASP A 731 2.97 30.58 9.79
C ASP A 731 2.74 30.29 8.30
N ASP A 732 3.04 29.09 7.86
CA ASP A 732 2.89 28.65 6.47
C ASP A 732 1.88 27.50 6.30
N ALA A 733 1.05 27.31 7.32
CA ALA A 733 -0.02 26.32 7.39
C ALA A 733 0.45 24.86 7.40
N ASN A 734 1.71 24.61 7.84
CA ASN A 734 2.22 23.25 7.99
C ASN A 734 3.28 23.18 9.12
N LEU A 735 3.67 21.96 9.51
CA LEU A 735 4.71 21.69 10.53
C LEU A 735 5.97 21.09 9.90
N ILE A 736 6.25 21.39 8.64
CA ILE A 736 7.43 20.90 7.95
C ILE A 736 8.56 21.91 8.16
N ASP A 737 9.67 21.50 8.74
CA ASP A 737 10.88 22.33 8.78
C ASP A 737 11.54 22.37 7.38
N LEU A 738 12.28 23.40 7.09
CA LEU A 738 13.06 23.65 5.87
C LEU A 738 12.27 24.21 4.66
N ASP A 739 11.10 24.76 4.87
CA ASP A 739 10.26 25.35 3.80
C ASP A 739 9.94 26.83 4.01
N GLY A 740 10.45 27.42 5.11
CA GLY A 740 10.39 28.85 5.39
C GLY A 740 9.84 29.20 6.77
N CYS A 741 9.10 28.30 7.38
CA CYS A 741 8.62 28.42 8.75
C CYS A 741 8.79 27.11 9.50
N SER A 742 9.46 27.12 10.64
CA SER A 742 9.68 25.94 11.44
C SER A 742 8.40 25.47 12.15
N GLN A 743 8.37 24.20 12.54
CA GLN A 743 7.27 23.62 13.35
C GLN A 743 7.00 24.38 14.68
N THR A 744 7.85 25.31 15.06
CA THR A 744 7.72 26.20 16.24
C THR A 744 7.39 27.64 15.87
N CYS A 745 6.90 27.89 14.65
CA CYS A 745 6.54 29.22 14.10
C CYS A 745 7.67 30.25 14.13
N ARG A 746 8.88 29.81 13.83
CA ARG A 746 10.01 30.67 13.65
C ARG A 746 10.44 30.73 12.20
N THR A 747 10.73 31.93 11.72
CA THR A 747 11.27 32.10 10.37
C THR A 747 12.57 31.32 10.22
N GLU A 748 12.67 30.54 9.17
CA GLU A 748 13.85 29.74 8.86
C GLU A 748 14.80 30.54 7.97
N GLU A 749 16.07 30.62 8.39
CA GLU A 749 17.13 31.19 7.59
C GLU A 749 18.11 30.11 7.13
N SER A 750 18.41 30.08 5.84
CA SER A 750 19.31 29.09 5.25
C SER A 750 20.68 29.69 4.98
N TYR A 751 21.74 28.94 5.26
CA TYR A 751 23.11 29.31 4.96
C TYR A 751 23.84 28.19 4.22
N THR A 752 24.32 28.47 3.02
CA THR A 752 25.01 27.47 2.20
C THR A 752 26.49 27.65 2.24
N PHE A 753 27.23 26.59 2.57
CA PHE A 753 28.67 26.53 2.51
C PHE A 753 29.16 26.13 1.13
N GLN A 754 30.34 26.64 0.73
CA GLN A 754 31.03 26.20 -0.49
C GLN A 754 32.51 25.98 -0.20
N GLY A 755 33.13 25.00 -0.87
CA GLY A 755 34.54 24.70 -0.75
C GLY A 755 34.85 23.48 0.09
N VAL A 756 36.12 23.37 0.47
CA VAL A 756 36.63 22.31 1.36
C VAL A 756 37.43 22.99 2.46
N ALA A 757 37.15 22.69 3.70
CA ALA A 757 37.77 23.31 4.84
C ALA A 757 39.31 23.18 4.82
N ALA A 758 40.01 24.27 5.12
CA ALA A 758 41.45 24.30 5.27
C ALA A 758 41.88 24.24 6.76
N GLY A 759 40.92 24.26 7.65
CA GLY A 759 41.08 24.36 9.11
C GLY A 759 40.97 25.81 9.61
N GLY A 760 40.01 26.01 10.48
CA GLY A 760 39.71 27.36 11.06
C GLY A 760 38.50 27.28 11.96
N THR A 761 37.69 28.35 11.98
CA THR A 761 36.45 28.40 12.73
C THR A 761 35.33 28.98 11.87
N VAL A 762 34.10 28.50 12.12
CA VAL A 762 32.87 29.12 11.64
C VAL A 762 32.04 29.50 12.84
N GLU A 763 31.56 30.73 12.87
CA GLU A 763 30.74 31.27 13.92
C GLU A 763 29.44 31.79 13.34
N PHE A 764 28.30 31.36 13.92
CA PHE A 764 26.97 31.93 13.70
C PHE A 764 26.54 32.65 14.99
N VAL A 765 25.96 33.81 14.84
CA VAL A 765 25.26 34.50 15.94
C VAL A 765 23.78 34.41 15.65
N ILE A 766 23.06 33.57 16.43
CA ILE A 766 21.65 33.25 16.27
C ILE A 766 20.93 33.80 17.51
N GLU A 767 19.91 34.63 17.33
CA GLU A 767 19.14 35.25 18.41
C GLU A 767 20.05 35.94 19.47
N GLY A 768 21.22 36.40 19.05
CA GLY A 768 22.22 37.03 19.94
C GLY A 768 23.20 36.08 20.63
N GLU A 769 23.03 34.77 20.51
CA GLU A 769 23.90 33.71 21.02
C GLU A 769 24.94 33.31 19.97
N SER A 770 26.21 33.15 20.35
CA SER A 770 27.28 32.74 19.44
C SER A 770 27.49 31.23 19.48
N VAL A 771 27.39 30.59 18.30
CA VAL A 771 27.72 29.19 18.08
C VAL A 771 28.96 29.09 17.22
N ILE A 772 30.02 28.48 17.75
CA ILE A 772 31.33 28.40 17.09
C ILE A 772 31.71 26.93 16.90
N ILE A 773 31.98 26.51 15.66
CA ILE A 773 32.57 25.22 15.36
C ILE A 773 34.02 25.36 14.88
N MET A 774 34.83 24.36 15.16
CA MET A 774 36.19 24.24 14.59
C MET A 774 36.13 23.32 13.37
N THR A 775 36.68 23.75 12.24
CA THR A 775 36.80 22.95 11.03
C THR A 775 38.14 22.25 10.94
N LEU A 776 38.20 21.09 10.33
CA LEU A 776 39.41 20.34 10.07
C LEU A 776 39.77 20.39 8.58
N PRO A 777 41.08 20.39 8.23
CA PRO A 777 41.48 20.38 6.83
C PRO A 777 40.91 19.11 6.11
N GLY A 778 40.20 19.32 5.00
CA GLY A 778 39.63 18.28 4.21
C GLY A 778 38.13 18.00 4.45
N GLU A 779 37.51 18.60 5.47
CA GLU A 779 36.05 18.53 5.65
C GLU A 779 35.34 19.19 4.46
N THR A 780 34.30 18.52 3.96
CA THR A 780 33.44 19.06 2.88
C THR A 780 32.48 20.13 3.43
N ALA A 781 31.89 20.91 2.53
CA ALA A 781 30.87 21.89 2.90
C ALA A 781 29.68 21.20 3.63
N ALA A 782 29.30 19.99 3.23
CA ALA A 782 28.26 19.19 3.90
C ALA A 782 28.66 18.73 5.31
N ASP A 783 29.92 18.34 5.53
CA ASP A 783 30.42 18.00 6.88
C ASP A 783 30.37 19.20 7.82
N VAL A 784 30.70 20.38 7.31
CA VAL A 784 30.68 21.64 8.08
C VAL A 784 29.22 22.04 8.38
N ALA A 785 28.31 21.91 7.41
CA ALA A 785 26.88 22.18 7.60
C ALA A 785 26.30 21.28 8.69
N LEU A 786 26.56 19.99 8.63
CA LEU A 786 26.07 19.01 9.61
C LEU A 786 26.63 19.29 11.01
N LYS A 787 27.91 19.66 11.09
CA LYS A 787 28.56 20.00 12.35
C LYS A 787 27.96 21.27 12.99
N MET A 788 27.69 22.30 12.17
CA MET A 788 27.06 23.56 12.63
C MET A 788 25.62 23.30 13.11
N ALA A 789 24.83 22.57 12.34
CA ALA A 789 23.47 22.19 12.71
C ALA A 789 23.41 21.41 14.03
N THR A 790 24.36 20.50 14.23
CA THR A 790 24.48 19.71 15.46
C THR A 790 24.79 20.60 16.69
N GLU A 791 25.71 21.54 16.56
CA GLU A 791 26.09 22.46 17.66
C GLU A 791 24.96 23.45 17.96
N ILE A 792 24.22 23.94 16.96
CA ILE A 792 23.06 24.80 17.16
C ILE A 792 21.99 24.01 17.96
N SER A 793 21.66 22.81 17.56
CA SER A 793 20.64 21.97 18.23
C SER A 793 21.07 21.51 19.63
N ALA A 794 22.37 21.40 19.90
CA ALA A 794 22.89 21.05 21.21
C ALA A 794 23.02 22.25 22.19
N ASN A 795 22.81 23.48 21.70
CA ASN A 795 22.98 24.68 22.53
C ASN A 795 21.72 24.91 23.39
N ALA A 796 21.87 24.75 24.70
CA ALA A 796 20.76 24.86 25.65
C ALA A 796 20.12 26.26 25.69
N SER A 797 20.90 27.34 25.43
CA SER A 797 20.39 28.72 25.38
C SER A 797 19.48 28.89 24.15
N LEU A 798 19.92 28.40 22.97
CA LEU A 798 19.15 28.43 21.74
C LEU A 798 17.91 27.57 21.84
N ALA A 799 18.02 26.36 22.41
CA ALA A 799 16.85 25.47 22.63
C ALA A 799 15.80 26.13 23.53
N SER A 800 16.22 26.90 24.56
CA SER A 800 15.28 27.67 25.42
C SER A 800 14.59 28.83 24.69
N LEU A 801 15.17 29.29 23.57
CA LEU A 801 14.59 30.31 22.68
C LEU A 801 13.77 29.65 21.51
N GLY A 802 13.71 28.35 21.46
CA GLY A 802 13.04 27.57 20.38
C GLY A 802 13.81 27.57 19.06
N ALA A 803 15.10 27.95 19.05
CA ALA A 803 15.94 27.91 17.86
C ALA A 803 16.57 26.53 17.69
N THR A 804 16.48 25.96 16.47
CA THR A 804 17.04 24.65 16.10
C THR A 804 17.88 24.79 14.83
N GLY A 805 18.75 23.82 14.57
CA GLY A 805 19.55 23.77 13.34
C GLY A 805 19.42 22.40 12.66
N GLN A 806 19.20 22.42 11.36
CA GLN A 806 19.19 21.22 10.53
C GLN A 806 20.16 21.36 9.36
N ALA A 807 20.69 20.25 8.84
CA ALA A 807 21.56 20.24 7.68
C ALA A 807 20.94 19.47 6.53
N ASN A 808 20.97 20.08 5.34
CA ASN A 808 20.56 19.44 4.09
C ASN A 808 21.70 19.59 3.06
N GLY A 809 22.56 18.57 2.96
CA GLY A 809 23.78 18.65 2.17
C GLY A 809 24.73 19.73 2.71
N ASP A 810 25.11 20.69 1.86
CA ASP A 810 25.97 21.84 2.17
C ASP A 810 25.24 23.06 2.76
N VAL A 811 23.93 22.91 3.03
CA VAL A 811 23.04 23.93 3.59
C VAL A 811 22.79 23.65 5.06
N VAL A 812 22.96 24.69 5.91
CA VAL A 812 22.41 24.75 7.26
C VAL A 812 21.15 25.59 7.22
N VAL A 813 20.06 25.06 7.74
CA VAL A 813 18.81 25.81 7.98
C VAL A 813 18.66 25.99 9.48
N VAL A 814 18.36 27.19 9.89
CA VAL A 814 18.23 27.61 11.28
C VAL A 814 16.83 28.17 11.51
N ALA A 815 16.07 27.55 12.41
CA ALA A 815 14.86 28.16 12.93
C ALA A 815 15.26 29.23 13.95
N GLY A 816 15.26 30.49 13.53
CA GLY A 816 15.72 31.65 14.26
C GLY A 816 16.58 32.59 13.42
N ALA A 817 16.64 33.86 13.79
CA ALA A 817 17.35 34.86 13.00
C ALA A 817 18.88 34.75 13.15
N ILE A 818 19.59 34.55 12.03
CA ILE A 818 21.05 34.59 11.94
C ILE A 818 21.50 36.07 11.83
N SER A 819 21.93 36.67 12.94
CA SER A 819 22.31 38.08 12.95
C SER A 819 23.72 38.36 12.38
N SER A 820 24.63 37.39 12.42
CA SER A 820 25.93 37.45 11.74
C SER A 820 26.56 36.08 11.53
N THR A 821 27.41 35.97 10.49
CA THR A 821 28.23 34.80 10.19
C THR A 821 29.68 35.23 10.01
N ILE A 822 30.62 34.57 10.69
CA ILE A 822 32.05 34.79 10.56
C ILE A 822 32.72 33.47 10.17
N ILE A 823 33.36 33.43 9.01
CA ILE A 823 34.15 32.29 8.56
C ILE A 823 35.62 32.67 8.58
N SER A 824 36.40 32.06 9.46
CA SER A 824 37.84 32.22 9.52
C SER A 824 38.60 31.07 8.80
N ASP A 825 37.90 30.09 8.29
CA ASP A 825 38.46 29.04 7.47
C ASP A 825 38.64 29.53 6.03
N THR A 826 39.89 29.52 5.53
CA THR A 826 40.21 30.05 4.20
C THR A 826 39.83 29.14 3.04
N GLY A 827 39.44 27.92 3.34
CA GLY A 827 38.97 26.95 2.35
C GLY A 827 37.46 26.99 2.12
N LEU A 828 36.73 27.69 2.97
CA LEU A 828 35.27 27.82 2.91
C LEU A 828 34.85 29.22 2.44
N ALA A 829 33.75 29.29 1.74
CA ALA A 829 33.11 30.52 1.34
C ALA A 829 31.60 30.42 1.50
N PRO A 830 30.89 31.54 1.79
CA PRO A 830 29.43 31.55 1.65
C PRO A 830 29.05 31.41 0.18
N ALA A 831 28.02 30.61 -0.10
CA ALA A 831 27.41 30.63 -1.41
C ALA A 831 26.73 31.99 -1.60
N VAL A 832 26.98 32.65 -2.73
CA VAL A 832 26.30 33.91 -3.05
C VAL A 832 24.85 33.60 -3.30
N PRO A 833 23.87 34.13 -2.56
CA PRO A 833 22.46 33.87 -2.82
C PRO A 833 22.11 34.29 -4.24
N LEU A 834 21.60 33.34 -5.07
CA LEU A 834 21.06 33.66 -6.40
C LEU A 834 19.78 34.54 -6.34
N GLY A 835 19.26 34.79 -5.13
CA GLY A 835 17.97 35.45 -4.87
C GLY A 835 17.88 36.92 -5.25
N ASP A 836 18.99 37.66 -5.21
CA ASP A 836 18.95 39.10 -5.47
C ASP A 836 19.04 39.50 -6.94
N TRP A 837 19.31 38.55 -7.84
CA TRP A 837 19.37 38.78 -9.28
C TRP A 837 18.12 38.36 -10.06
N LEU A 838 17.29 37.48 -9.52
CA LEU A 838 16.06 37.03 -10.20
C LEU A 838 15.03 38.15 -10.43
N PRO A 839 14.73 39.04 -9.49
CA PRO A 839 13.84 40.18 -9.79
C PRO A 839 14.39 41.12 -10.84
N GLY A 840 15.72 41.35 -10.86
CA GLY A 840 16.40 42.19 -11.87
C GLY A 840 16.41 41.54 -13.25
N ILE A 841 16.64 40.23 -13.36
CA ILE A 841 16.65 39.49 -14.62
C ILE A 841 15.24 39.35 -15.17
N LEU A 842 14.23 39.05 -14.29
CA LEU A 842 12.82 38.99 -14.70
C LEU A 842 12.32 40.40 -15.15
N ALA A 843 12.73 41.48 -14.46
CA ALA A 843 12.41 42.84 -14.86
C ALA A 843 13.08 43.22 -16.19
N LEU A 844 14.31 42.78 -16.46
CA LEU A 844 14.99 42.96 -17.73
C LEU A 844 14.33 42.12 -18.84
N ILE A 845 13.94 40.88 -18.58
CA ILE A 845 13.23 40.00 -19.54
C ILE A 845 11.84 40.58 -19.85
N LEU A 846 11.13 41.09 -18.85
CA LEU A 846 9.84 41.76 -19.04
C LEU A 846 9.96 43.12 -19.78
N LEU A 847 11.07 43.89 -19.56
CA LEU A 847 11.36 45.12 -20.31
C LEU A 847 11.72 44.81 -21.77
N PHE A 848 12.48 43.78 -22.07
CA PHE A 848 12.81 43.39 -23.44
C PHE A 848 11.61 42.75 -24.15
N SER A 849 10.77 41.98 -23.48
CA SER A 849 9.53 41.44 -24.06
C SER A 849 8.46 42.54 -24.25
N GLY A 850 8.40 43.54 -23.33
CA GLY A 850 7.53 44.72 -23.48
C GLY A 850 7.91 45.61 -24.65
N ILE A 851 9.21 45.78 -24.96
CA ILE A 851 9.69 46.57 -26.08
C ILE A 851 9.41 45.86 -27.43
N SER A 852 9.50 44.52 -27.44
CA SER A 852 9.11 43.75 -28.64
C SER A 852 7.59 43.79 -28.90
N TRP A 853 6.78 43.90 -27.86
CA TRP A 853 5.32 43.97 -27.97
C TRP A 853 4.85 45.38 -28.42
N LEU A 854 5.57 46.43 -28.03
CA LEU A 854 5.29 47.81 -28.46
C LEU A 854 5.73 48.15 -29.90
N GLN A 855 6.64 47.38 -30.50
CA GLN A 855 7.02 47.55 -31.91
C GLN A 855 6.13 46.77 -32.88
N GLY A 856 5.34 45.76 -32.41
CA GLY A 856 4.38 44.98 -33.22
C GLY A 856 3.01 45.63 -33.42
N HIS A 857 2.67 46.66 -32.66
CA HIS A 857 1.29 47.23 -32.66
C HIS A 857 1.16 48.65 -33.33
N LYS A 858 2.12 49.08 -34.15
CA LYS A 858 2.04 50.37 -34.84
C LYS A 858 1.62 50.34 -36.30
N LEU A 859 0.99 49.29 -36.77
CA LEU A 859 0.41 49.23 -38.12
C LEU A 859 -0.91 48.43 -38.12
N ARG A 860 -2.00 49.10 -37.75
CA ARG A 860 -3.36 48.96 -38.26
C ARG A 860 -4.34 49.74 -37.37
N ASN A 861 -4.46 51.01 -37.64
CA ASN A 861 -5.68 51.76 -37.39
C ASN A 861 -6.23 52.14 -38.72
N HIS A 862 -7.40 51.61 -39.06
CA HIS A 862 -8.48 52.39 -39.75
C HIS A 862 -9.76 51.57 -39.69
N ASP A 863 -10.78 52.30 -39.29
CA ASP A 863 -12.21 52.16 -39.55
C ASP A 863 -13.06 51.44 -38.49
N GLN A 864 -13.67 52.30 -37.71
CA GLN A 864 -15.03 52.15 -37.16
C GLN A 864 -16.07 52.48 -38.25
N PRO A 865 -17.36 52.05 -38.19
CA PRO A 865 -18.27 52.56 -37.16
C PRO A 865 -19.37 51.60 -36.65
N GLU A 866 -19.80 51.93 -35.44
CA GLU A 866 -21.13 51.80 -34.78
C GLU A 866 -22.30 51.09 -35.51
N THR A 867 -23.06 50.25 -34.77
CA THR A 867 -24.40 50.47 -34.25
C THR A 867 -25.15 49.16 -34.01
N HIS A 868 -25.84 49.09 -32.87
CA HIS A 868 -26.90 48.33 -32.29
C HIS A 868 -26.54 47.08 -31.47
#